data_9de115e955db8c154ad78d8f93f7399f
#
_entry.id   9de115e955db8c154ad78d8f93f7399f
#
_cell.length_a   1.000
_cell.length_b   1.000
_cell.length_c   1.000
_cell.angle_alpha   90.00
_cell.angle_beta   90.00
_cell.angle_gamma   90.00
#
_symmetry.space_group_name_H-M   'P 1'
#
loop_
_entity.id
_entity.type
_entity.pdbx_description
1 polymer ?
#
loop_
_entity_poly.entity_id
_entity_poly.type
_entity_poly.pdbx_seq_one_letter_code
_entity_poly.pdbx_strand_id
1 'polypeptide(L)'
;MKKFLAFVLAVLTVVIMPLEISALETVEKENEFVTLPEKVNELTPLRTRKKVEGLRMYVDEENPLFIIRNCPIYTGDLSAQTFASAAIKTYFALPQDVRNFAVIYIDEGTTYMTPQEQLDFWDELLYLTDEAGVPIVCQSECFCTNKQRDPFTEEQLSGIFERHTSFMGFVQVELSTNGVTNEKLAYDEVTEDNGVNKNILARLKSCIRACKSNGGLFIWQDMEYIYWKKANYVNFILQDKELYNLLKSCTENVIIMDKHNGHGRHFASQSNIMGCWLDDVCGNWGVNLENFLWYEEGFKEYDDIGVAPNEPDFAYTSKYPPALYGIDMIADLVGGATVYAIEGTFGRGGLYYWVNGEVVMTATFNDVLYPFYQLVIGGAVPDKEQVKEKIKVAYKMTSPATYALSGNDAHILQGLYCDSFNFFHENFDVRSNPYNDCTKTWVPSTGRYFIVPILPIHSKPKEVLPDSYVLNDFTYFIRLLFIEPIKQIFFNQKYKKTYEGDGVLFDINDYIYIFNSNENKTINSNQTVKYTLPESGIELRTNFVAHTYAIFDESEDKISIDLCNLRLDTDDVCAGRENEDQFMASFAAGGKMSDPQNFRQSVIELSGFEAEPVVRAEGSNGAKLRKEWNEATKTLTVTTISNGEVRITIE
;
A
#
# COMPACT_ATOMS: atom_id res chain seq x y z
N MET A 1 -29.65 47.35 2.08
CA MET A 1 -28.27 47.77 1.73
C MET A 1 -27.32 47.70 2.91
N LYS A 2 -27.58 48.38 4.07
CA LYS A 2 -26.63 48.35 5.23
C LYS A 2 -26.38 46.94 5.82
N LYS A 3 -27.36 46.03 5.85
CA LYS A 3 -27.21 44.65 6.35
C LYS A 3 -26.46 43.74 5.35
N PHE A 4 -26.56 44.02 4.05
CA PHE A 4 -25.82 43.29 3.03
C PHE A 4 -24.34 43.69 3.01
N LEU A 5 -24.04 44.99 3.24
CA LEU A 5 -22.68 45.46 3.33
C LEU A 5 -21.96 44.92 4.59
N ALA A 6 -22.68 44.77 5.72
CA ALA A 6 -22.14 44.17 6.93
C ALA A 6 -21.84 42.65 6.78
N PHE A 7 -22.64 41.93 6.00
CA PHE A 7 -22.39 40.53 5.70
C PHE A 7 -21.20 40.34 4.77
N VAL A 8 -21.08 41.19 3.75
CA VAL A 8 -19.92 41.17 2.84
C VAL A 8 -18.63 41.58 3.55
N LEU A 9 -18.65 42.56 4.49
CA LEU A 9 -17.48 42.90 5.31
C LEU A 9 -17.14 41.77 6.30
N ALA A 10 -18.10 41.07 6.88
CA ALA A 10 -17.86 39.94 7.78
C ALA A 10 -17.25 38.73 7.03
N VAL A 11 -17.68 38.49 5.79
CA VAL A 11 -17.11 37.41 4.93
C VAL A 11 -15.71 37.80 4.44
N LEU A 12 -15.44 39.07 4.17
CA LEU A 12 -14.10 39.57 3.81
C LEU A 12 -13.13 39.61 5.00
N THR A 13 -13.63 39.74 6.24
CA THR A 13 -12.76 39.72 7.43
C THR A 13 -12.39 38.32 7.88
N VAL A 14 -13.13 37.29 7.46
CA VAL A 14 -12.80 35.87 7.70
C VAL A 14 -11.77 35.34 6.68
N VAL A 15 -11.56 36.03 5.57
CA VAL A 15 -10.67 35.63 4.48
C VAL A 15 -9.23 36.20 4.61
N ILE A 16 -9.00 37.08 5.59
CA ILE A 16 -7.66 37.57 5.88
C ILE A 16 -7.30 37.22 7.34
N MET A 17 -7.33 35.96 7.69
CA MET A 17 -6.36 35.44 8.62
C MET A 17 -5.03 35.37 7.84
N PRO A 18 -3.94 35.93 8.32
CA PRO A 18 -2.65 35.60 7.76
C PRO A 18 -2.53 34.08 7.86
N LEU A 19 -2.36 33.40 6.72
CA LEU A 19 -1.74 32.12 6.72
C LEU A 19 -0.39 32.36 7.42
N GLU A 20 -0.29 32.00 8.68
CA GLU A 20 1.01 31.77 9.29
C GLU A 20 1.58 30.60 8.49
N ILE A 21 2.37 30.94 7.49
CA ILE A 21 3.31 29.99 6.89
C ILE A 21 4.21 29.65 8.08
N SER A 22 4.00 28.48 8.66
CA SER A 22 4.91 27.98 9.68
C SER A 22 6.22 27.71 8.95
N ALA A 23 7.10 28.68 9.01
CA ALA A 23 8.46 28.50 8.55
C ALA A 23 9.11 27.46 9.47
N LEU A 24 9.63 26.39 8.91
CA LEU A 24 10.46 25.43 9.62
C LEU A 24 11.45 26.20 10.53
N GLU A 25 11.44 25.90 11.82
CA GLU A 25 12.33 26.58 12.74
C GLU A 25 13.77 26.11 12.58
N THR A 26 14.70 27.09 12.57
CA THR A 26 16.13 26.78 12.53
C THR A 26 16.59 26.18 13.85
N VAL A 27 17.24 25.02 13.79
CA VAL A 27 17.86 24.40 14.96
C VAL A 27 19.20 25.06 15.26
N GLU A 28 19.20 26.02 16.16
CA GLU A 28 20.40 26.82 16.50
C GLU A 28 21.31 26.15 17.52
N LYS A 29 20.75 25.31 18.40
CA LYS A 29 21.52 24.69 19.48
C LYS A 29 22.26 23.45 19.02
N GLU A 30 23.56 23.45 19.18
CA GLU A 30 24.38 22.25 18.98
C GLU A 30 24.44 21.38 20.24
N ASN A 31 24.54 20.06 20.04
CA ASN A 31 24.75 19.05 21.08
C ASN A 31 23.64 18.98 22.17
N GLU A 32 22.50 19.65 21.96
CA GLU A 32 21.33 19.59 22.85
C GLU A 32 20.10 19.12 22.08
N PHE A 33 19.25 18.30 22.73
CA PHE A 33 17.93 18.00 22.19
C PHE A 33 17.00 19.18 22.35
N VAL A 34 16.47 19.67 21.25
CA VAL A 34 15.40 20.68 21.23
C VAL A 34 14.08 19.99 20.88
N THR A 35 13.00 20.41 21.54
CA THR A 35 11.65 20.00 21.13
C THR A 35 11.30 20.74 19.85
N LEU A 36 10.87 20.00 18.84
CA LEU A 36 10.49 20.58 17.56
C LEU A 36 9.13 21.29 17.64
N PRO A 37 8.91 22.33 16.84
CA PRO A 37 7.58 22.87 16.62
C PRO A 37 6.67 21.78 16.06
N GLU A 38 5.38 21.88 16.38
CA GLU A 38 4.40 20.94 15.86
C GLU A 38 4.33 21.06 14.34
N LYS A 39 4.32 19.91 13.68
CA LYS A 39 4.20 19.83 12.23
C LYS A 39 2.91 20.48 11.76
N VAL A 40 3.01 21.33 10.78
CA VAL A 40 1.86 21.89 10.05
C VAL A 40 1.74 21.17 8.71
N ASN A 41 0.61 20.50 8.50
CA ASN A 41 0.32 19.95 7.19
C ASN A 41 0.04 21.10 6.22
N GLU A 42 1.03 21.43 5.40
CA GLU A 42 0.84 22.39 4.33
C GLU A 42 -0.16 21.82 3.32
N LEU A 43 -1.15 22.63 2.94
CA LEU A 43 -2.06 22.27 1.87
C LEU A 43 -1.25 22.18 0.57
N THR A 44 -1.14 20.99 0.01
CA THR A 44 -0.59 20.80 -1.33
C THR A 44 -1.39 21.66 -2.32
N PRO A 45 -0.77 22.26 -3.33
CA PRO A 45 -1.52 22.95 -4.37
C PRO A 45 -2.61 22.04 -4.92
N LEU A 46 -3.86 22.53 -4.91
CA LEU A 46 -5.00 21.72 -5.33
C LEU A 46 -4.85 21.30 -6.79
N ARG A 47 -4.47 20.05 -6.99
CA ARG A 47 -4.51 19.39 -8.29
C ARG A 47 -5.89 18.78 -8.51
N THR A 48 -6.34 18.78 -9.74
CA THR A 48 -7.55 18.10 -10.14
C THR A 48 -7.18 16.96 -11.08
N ARG A 49 -7.86 15.84 -10.92
CA ARG A 49 -7.69 14.68 -11.80
C ARG A 49 -7.92 15.06 -13.26
N LYS A 50 -7.07 14.59 -14.14
CA LYS A 50 -7.19 14.74 -15.60
C LYS A 50 -8.45 14.01 -16.08
N LYS A 51 -9.20 14.67 -16.95
CA LYS A 51 -10.35 14.06 -17.64
C LYS A 51 -9.90 13.56 -18.99
N VAL A 52 -10.17 12.29 -19.27
CA VAL A 52 -9.91 11.65 -20.55
C VAL A 52 -11.24 11.25 -21.17
N GLU A 53 -11.44 11.60 -22.44
CA GLU A 53 -12.67 11.27 -23.15
C GLU A 53 -12.86 9.75 -23.21
N GLY A 54 -14.07 9.30 -22.94
CA GLY A 54 -14.41 7.87 -22.90
C GLY A 54 -14.10 7.16 -21.59
N LEU A 55 -13.41 7.82 -20.63
CA LEU A 55 -13.16 7.25 -19.29
C LEU A 55 -13.91 8.04 -18.21
N ARG A 56 -14.54 7.33 -17.29
CA ARG A 56 -15.20 7.92 -16.11
C ARG A 56 -14.18 8.42 -15.09
N MET A 57 -13.09 7.68 -14.96
CA MET A 57 -11.98 8.02 -14.09
C MET A 57 -10.67 7.57 -14.76
N TYR A 58 -9.77 8.50 -14.98
CA TYR A 58 -8.45 8.22 -15.53
C TYR A 58 -7.44 8.06 -14.39
N VAL A 59 -6.63 7.02 -14.46
CA VAL A 59 -5.60 6.68 -13.46
C VAL A 59 -4.27 6.48 -14.18
N ASP A 60 -3.23 7.13 -13.71
CA ASP A 60 -1.83 6.97 -14.08
C ASP A 60 -0.93 7.49 -12.96
N GLU A 61 0.38 7.58 -13.19
CA GLU A 61 1.36 8.09 -12.23
C GLU A 61 1.13 9.55 -11.82
N GLU A 62 0.54 10.37 -12.69
CA GLU A 62 0.16 11.75 -12.38
C GLU A 62 -1.25 11.87 -11.77
N ASN A 63 -2.08 10.86 -11.95
CA ASN A 63 -3.46 10.80 -11.48
C ASN A 63 -3.70 9.54 -10.65
N PRO A 64 -3.07 9.41 -9.49
CA PRO A 64 -3.19 8.24 -8.61
C PRO A 64 -4.63 8.05 -8.12
N LEU A 65 -4.92 6.89 -7.56
CA LEU A 65 -6.24 6.57 -7.02
C LEU A 65 -6.14 6.09 -5.57
N PHE A 66 -6.85 6.76 -4.68
CA PHE A 66 -7.02 6.35 -3.30
C PHE A 66 -8.40 5.71 -3.13
N ILE A 67 -8.41 4.43 -2.82
CA ILE A 67 -9.65 3.68 -2.59
C ILE A 67 -9.96 3.70 -1.11
N ILE A 68 -11.06 4.33 -0.75
CA ILE A 68 -11.50 4.49 0.64
C ILE A 68 -12.66 3.52 0.87
N ARG A 69 -12.38 2.44 1.58
CA ARG A 69 -13.39 1.45 1.93
C ARG A 69 -14.46 2.07 2.82
N ASN A 70 -15.69 1.77 2.53
CA ASN A 70 -16.83 2.16 3.35
C ASN A 70 -17.66 0.92 3.68
N CYS A 71 -17.64 0.53 4.93
CA CYS A 71 -18.39 -0.60 5.44
C CYS A 71 -19.04 -0.22 6.77
N PRO A 72 -20.33 0.16 6.78
CA PRO A 72 -21.04 0.51 8.01
C PRO A 72 -21.53 -0.72 8.79
N ILE A 73 -20.82 -1.84 8.75
CA ILE A 73 -21.20 -3.12 9.37
C ILE A 73 -21.61 -2.97 10.85
N TYR A 74 -21.00 -2.03 11.54
CA TYR A 74 -21.22 -1.84 12.98
C TYR A 74 -22.53 -1.17 13.34
N THR A 75 -23.25 -0.62 12.39
CA THR A 75 -24.59 -0.04 12.66
C THR A 75 -25.68 -1.10 12.75
N GLY A 76 -25.42 -2.31 12.27
CA GLY A 76 -26.41 -3.37 12.11
C GLY A 76 -27.47 -3.05 11.05
N ASP A 77 -27.39 -1.88 10.39
CA ASP A 77 -28.29 -1.44 9.33
C ASP A 77 -27.53 -1.48 7.99
N LEU A 78 -27.83 -2.49 7.18
CA LEU A 78 -27.23 -2.71 5.86
C LEU A 78 -28.08 -2.11 4.73
N SER A 79 -28.88 -1.08 5.00
CA SER A 79 -29.65 -0.39 3.98
C SER A 79 -28.78 0.44 3.04
N ALA A 80 -29.23 0.60 1.80
CA ALA A 80 -28.55 1.44 0.82
C ALA A 80 -28.39 2.90 1.29
N GLN A 81 -29.37 3.41 2.05
CA GLN A 81 -29.33 4.75 2.64
C GLN A 81 -28.22 4.89 3.67
N THR A 82 -28.02 3.88 4.53
CA THR A 82 -26.96 3.89 5.53
C THR A 82 -25.59 3.88 4.86
N PHE A 83 -25.38 3.03 3.87
CA PHE A 83 -24.14 3.00 3.09
C PHE A 83 -23.89 4.31 2.34
N ALA A 84 -24.91 4.87 1.68
CA ALA A 84 -24.77 6.13 0.98
C ALA A 84 -24.44 7.29 1.93
N SER A 85 -25.13 7.38 3.07
CA SER A 85 -24.87 8.41 4.08
C SER A 85 -23.43 8.31 4.61
N ALA A 86 -22.98 7.12 4.93
CA ALA A 86 -21.61 6.89 5.40
C ALA A 86 -20.60 7.25 4.30
N ALA A 87 -20.80 6.83 3.07
CA ALA A 87 -19.95 7.16 1.93
C ALA A 87 -19.80 8.67 1.72
N ILE A 88 -20.91 9.40 1.75
CA ILE A 88 -20.93 10.86 1.59
C ILE A 88 -20.16 11.53 2.71
N LYS A 89 -20.39 11.16 3.97
CA LYS A 89 -19.70 11.75 5.11
C LYS A 89 -18.19 11.45 5.06
N THR A 90 -17.82 10.23 4.77
CA THR A 90 -16.40 9.82 4.66
C THR A 90 -15.69 10.60 3.55
N TYR A 91 -16.31 10.70 2.37
CA TYR A 91 -15.73 11.42 1.24
C TYR A 91 -15.49 12.90 1.56
N PHE A 92 -16.46 13.58 2.15
CA PHE A 92 -16.33 15.00 2.48
C PHE A 92 -15.45 15.28 3.70
N ALA A 93 -15.18 14.29 4.54
CA ALA A 93 -14.22 14.41 5.63
C ALA A 93 -12.75 14.34 5.17
N LEU A 94 -12.48 13.76 3.99
CA LEU A 94 -11.13 13.74 3.42
C LEU A 94 -10.65 15.17 3.11
N PRO A 95 -9.35 15.47 3.28
CA PRO A 95 -8.74 16.69 2.76
C PRO A 95 -9.02 16.85 1.26
N GLN A 96 -9.18 18.08 0.79
CA GLN A 96 -9.64 18.33 -0.58
C GLN A 96 -8.65 17.85 -1.64
N ASP A 97 -7.36 17.94 -1.39
CA ASP A 97 -6.30 17.44 -2.25
C ASP A 97 -6.41 15.91 -2.43
N VAL A 98 -6.55 15.17 -1.33
CA VAL A 98 -6.77 13.71 -1.35
C VAL A 98 -8.10 13.36 -2.00
N ARG A 99 -9.17 14.07 -1.64
CA ARG A 99 -10.52 13.84 -2.16
C ARG A 99 -10.61 13.92 -3.68
N ASN A 100 -9.84 14.81 -4.31
CA ASN A 100 -9.78 14.93 -5.75
C ASN A 100 -9.26 13.65 -6.45
N PHE A 101 -8.57 12.78 -5.71
CA PHE A 101 -7.99 11.51 -6.19
C PHE A 101 -8.61 10.29 -5.50
N ALA A 102 -9.65 10.45 -4.71
CA ALA A 102 -10.31 9.38 -3.97
C ALA A 102 -11.55 8.84 -4.67
N VAL A 103 -11.86 7.58 -4.38
CA VAL A 103 -13.13 6.91 -4.68
C VAL A 103 -13.59 6.17 -3.44
N ILE A 104 -14.88 6.14 -3.18
CA ILE A 104 -15.43 5.33 -2.09
C ILE A 104 -15.75 3.93 -2.60
N TYR A 105 -15.24 2.93 -1.90
CA TYR A 105 -15.48 1.53 -2.18
C TYR A 105 -16.55 0.97 -1.24
N ILE A 106 -17.65 0.49 -1.84
CA ILE A 106 -18.75 -0.16 -1.13
C ILE A 106 -18.54 -1.67 -1.19
N ASP A 107 -18.33 -2.27 -0.04
CA ASP A 107 -18.07 -3.69 0.09
C ASP A 107 -19.07 -4.42 0.99
N GLU A 108 -18.93 -5.73 1.10
CA GLU A 108 -19.56 -6.71 2.01
C GLU A 108 -21.08 -6.66 2.18
N GLY A 109 -21.72 -5.51 2.19
CA GLY A 109 -23.17 -5.38 2.39
C GLY A 109 -24.02 -6.14 1.38
N THR A 110 -23.44 -6.46 0.23
CA THR A 110 -24.13 -7.15 -0.87
C THR A 110 -23.84 -8.65 -0.97
N THR A 111 -22.94 -9.16 -0.14
CA THR A 111 -22.43 -10.54 -0.21
C THR A 111 -23.52 -11.61 -0.14
N TYR A 112 -24.56 -11.38 0.65
CA TYR A 112 -25.65 -12.34 0.88
C TYR A 112 -26.88 -12.09 0.01
N MET A 113 -26.84 -11.06 -0.84
CA MET A 113 -27.95 -10.69 -1.71
C MET A 113 -28.03 -11.60 -2.94
N THR A 114 -29.24 -11.81 -3.46
CA THR A 114 -29.41 -12.34 -4.80
C THR A 114 -28.90 -11.34 -5.84
N PRO A 115 -28.60 -11.76 -7.10
CA PRO A 115 -28.19 -10.82 -8.14
C PRO A 115 -29.14 -9.64 -8.33
N GLN A 116 -30.43 -9.87 -8.26
CA GLN A 116 -31.43 -8.80 -8.43
C GLN A 116 -31.44 -7.86 -7.21
N GLU A 117 -31.41 -8.40 -5.99
CA GLU A 117 -31.33 -7.58 -4.78
C GLU A 117 -30.07 -6.72 -4.77
N GLN A 118 -28.95 -7.24 -5.28
CA GLN A 118 -27.70 -6.50 -5.39
C GLN A 118 -27.79 -5.35 -6.41
N LEU A 119 -28.43 -5.59 -7.56
CA LEU A 119 -28.67 -4.53 -8.55
C LEU A 119 -29.58 -3.44 -7.99
N ASP A 120 -30.65 -3.83 -7.30
CA ASP A 120 -31.60 -2.90 -6.67
C ASP A 120 -30.93 -2.08 -5.56
N PHE A 121 -30.09 -2.72 -4.75
CA PHE A 121 -29.29 -2.05 -3.72
C PHE A 121 -28.32 -1.03 -4.32
N TRP A 122 -27.59 -1.40 -5.40
CA TRP A 122 -26.70 -0.46 -6.06
C TRP A 122 -27.46 0.71 -6.68
N ASP A 123 -28.60 0.48 -7.34
CA ASP A 123 -29.42 1.55 -7.90
C ASP A 123 -29.85 2.56 -6.82
N GLU A 124 -30.33 2.09 -5.67
CA GLU A 124 -30.76 2.95 -4.58
C GLU A 124 -29.59 3.74 -3.97
N LEU A 125 -28.47 3.09 -3.69
CA LEU A 125 -27.27 3.70 -3.15
C LEU A 125 -26.71 4.77 -4.09
N LEU A 126 -26.57 4.41 -5.37
CA LEU A 126 -25.96 5.27 -6.38
C LEU A 126 -26.82 6.48 -6.69
N TYR A 127 -28.15 6.36 -6.64
CA TYR A 127 -29.05 7.51 -6.77
C TYR A 127 -28.74 8.59 -5.73
N LEU A 128 -28.50 8.18 -4.47
CA LEU A 128 -28.17 9.10 -3.38
C LEU A 128 -26.77 9.72 -3.51
N THR A 129 -25.81 8.93 -3.98
CA THR A 129 -24.43 9.40 -4.16
C THR A 129 -24.26 10.24 -5.43
N ASP A 130 -25.08 10.04 -6.47
CA ASP A 130 -25.15 10.91 -7.64
C ASP A 130 -25.51 12.36 -7.27
N GLU A 131 -26.53 12.53 -6.40
CA GLU A 131 -26.96 13.85 -5.93
C GLU A 131 -25.83 14.58 -5.16
N ALA A 132 -25.00 13.82 -4.45
CA ALA A 132 -23.88 14.36 -3.68
C ALA A 132 -22.59 14.52 -4.51
N GLY A 133 -22.53 13.95 -5.70
CA GLY A 133 -21.33 13.96 -6.57
C GLY A 133 -20.16 13.14 -6.00
N VAL A 134 -20.44 12.05 -5.26
CA VAL A 134 -19.43 11.19 -4.64
C VAL A 134 -19.10 10.02 -5.56
N PRO A 135 -17.85 9.87 -6.02
CA PRO A 135 -17.46 8.76 -6.88
C PRO A 135 -17.44 7.44 -6.10
N ILE A 136 -18.10 6.41 -6.68
CA ILE A 136 -18.31 5.10 -6.05
C ILE A 136 -17.78 3.98 -6.94
N VAL A 137 -17.14 2.99 -6.31
CA VAL A 137 -16.93 1.64 -6.86
C VAL A 137 -17.62 0.62 -5.96
N CYS A 138 -18.24 -0.40 -6.57
CA CYS A 138 -19.00 -1.40 -5.85
C CYS A 138 -18.36 -2.78 -5.98
N GLN A 139 -18.36 -3.53 -4.89
CA GLN A 139 -17.98 -4.94 -4.93
C GLN A 139 -19.00 -5.74 -5.72
N SER A 140 -18.58 -6.33 -6.83
CA SER A 140 -19.47 -7.11 -7.69
C SER A 140 -19.73 -8.51 -7.14
N GLU A 141 -18.74 -9.07 -6.47
CA GLU A 141 -18.80 -10.42 -5.91
C GLU A 141 -17.93 -10.51 -4.65
N CYS A 142 -18.38 -11.30 -3.70
CA CYS A 142 -17.56 -11.75 -2.61
C CYS A 142 -17.50 -13.28 -2.57
N PHE A 143 -16.46 -13.77 -1.99
CA PHE A 143 -16.04 -15.15 -2.06
C PHE A 143 -16.98 -16.15 -1.39
N CYS A 144 -17.59 -15.79 -0.27
CA CYS A 144 -18.15 -16.77 0.67
C CYS A 144 -19.38 -17.49 0.15
N THR A 145 -20.16 -16.84 -0.69
CA THR A 145 -21.52 -17.32 -1.04
C THR A 145 -21.74 -17.59 -2.51
N ASN A 146 -20.84 -17.17 -3.36
CA ASN A 146 -21.12 -17.03 -4.80
C ASN A 146 -20.51 -18.09 -5.71
N LYS A 147 -19.97 -19.18 -5.17
CA LYS A 147 -19.31 -20.27 -5.95
C LYS A 147 -20.10 -20.78 -7.14
N GLN A 148 -21.42 -20.77 -7.04
CA GLN A 148 -22.31 -21.36 -8.04
C GLN A 148 -23.35 -20.36 -8.56
N ARG A 149 -23.19 -19.09 -8.20
CA ARG A 149 -24.13 -18.05 -8.61
C ARG A 149 -23.97 -17.76 -10.09
N ASP A 150 -25.09 -17.57 -10.78
CA ASP A 150 -25.07 -17.11 -12.17
C ASP A 150 -24.40 -15.75 -12.25
N PRO A 151 -23.46 -15.55 -13.19
CA PRO A 151 -22.81 -14.28 -13.37
C PRO A 151 -23.81 -13.22 -13.85
N PHE A 152 -23.58 -11.95 -13.50
CA PHE A 152 -24.27 -10.86 -14.13
C PHE A 152 -23.99 -10.84 -15.63
N THR A 153 -25.00 -10.47 -16.42
CA THR A 153 -24.81 -10.21 -17.85
C THR A 153 -24.13 -8.84 -18.04
N GLU A 154 -23.44 -8.67 -19.15
CA GLU A 154 -22.86 -7.37 -19.53
C GLU A 154 -23.93 -6.26 -19.59
N GLU A 155 -25.13 -6.59 -20.08
CA GLU A 155 -26.27 -5.65 -20.17
C GLU A 155 -26.75 -5.18 -18.79
N GLN A 156 -26.87 -6.10 -17.81
CA GLN A 156 -27.24 -5.74 -16.44
C GLN A 156 -26.21 -4.78 -15.82
N LEU A 157 -24.92 -5.08 -15.97
CA LEU A 157 -23.84 -4.25 -15.42
C LEU A 157 -23.72 -2.91 -16.16
N SER A 158 -23.87 -2.90 -17.49
CA SER A 158 -23.87 -1.65 -18.29
C SER A 158 -25.02 -0.74 -17.91
N GLY A 159 -26.18 -1.31 -17.59
CA GLY A 159 -27.34 -0.56 -17.15
C GLY A 159 -27.11 0.27 -15.87
N ILE A 160 -26.22 -0.20 -14.95
CA ILE A 160 -25.82 0.61 -13.79
C ILE A 160 -25.04 1.85 -14.23
N PHE A 161 -24.06 1.68 -15.13
CA PHE A 161 -23.30 2.81 -15.68
C PHE A 161 -24.19 3.85 -16.40
N GLU A 162 -25.17 3.38 -17.16
CA GLU A 162 -26.08 4.27 -17.92
C GLU A 162 -26.94 5.14 -17.01
N ARG A 163 -27.34 4.61 -15.85
CA ARG A 163 -28.24 5.32 -14.91
C ARG A 163 -27.48 6.23 -13.95
N HIS A 164 -26.23 5.91 -13.61
CA HIS A 164 -25.51 6.56 -12.52
C HIS A 164 -24.20 7.20 -12.96
N THR A 165 -24.05 8.50 -12.73
CA THR A 165 -22.86 9.27 -13.09
C THR A 165 -21.76 9.17 -12.05
N SER A 166 -22.08 8.93 -10.78
CA SER A 166 -21.12 8.73 -9.70
C SER A 166 -20.48 7.35 -9.72
N PHE A 167 -21.06 6.40 -10.44
CA PHE A 167 -20.54 5.03 -10.50
C PHE A 167 -19.29 4.95 -11.37
N MET A 168 -18.16 4.58 -10.75
CA MET A 168 -16.85 4.51 -11.42
C MET A 168 -16.49 3.10 -11.88
N GLY A 169 -17.06 2.05 -11.28
CA GLY A 169 -16.74 0.69 -11.70
C GLY A 169 -16.95 -0.38 -10.64
N PHE A 170 -16.45 -1.57 -10.94
CA PHE A 170 -16.60 -2.75 -10.10
C PHE A 170 -15.27 -3.17 -9.46
N VAL A 171 -15.38 -3.64 -8.21
CA VAL A 171 -14.29 -4.29 -7.50
C VAL A 171 -14.58 -5.79 -7.40
N GLN A 172 -13.65 -6.61 -7.82
CA GLN A 172 -13.69 -8.05 -7.66
C GLN A 172 -12.65 -8.46 -6.63
N VAL A 173 -13.07 -9.15 -5.57
CA VAL A 173 -12.18 -9.55 -4.48
C VAL A 173 -12.16 -11.05 -4.27
N GLU A 174 -11.05 -11.55 -3.74
CA GLU A 174 -10.90 -12.88 -3.12
C GLU A 174 -11.42 -14.06 -3.98
N LEU A 175 -11.16 -14.02 -5.27
CA LEU A 175 -11.52 -15.13 -6.17
C LEU A 175 -10.81 -16.43 -5.77
N SER A 176 -9.64 -16.30 -5.19
CA SER A 176 -8.79 -17.40 -4.76
C SER A 176 -9.43 -18.31 -3.72
N THR A 177 -10.33 -17.78 -2.88
CA THR A 177 -10.95 -18.57 -1.82
C THR A 177 -12.12 -19.44 -2.28
N ASN A 178 -12.64 -19.19 -3.47
CA ASN A 178 -13.92 -19.72 -3.90
C ASN A 178 -13.94 -20.88 -4.88
N GLY A 179 -12.84 -21.58 -4.93
CA GLY A 179 -12.76 -22.67 -5.88
C GLY A 179 -12.52 -22.12 -7.29
N VAL A 180 -11.31 -21.66 -7.49
CA VAL A 180 -10.75 -21.21 -8.78
C VAL A 180 -10.93 -22.25 -9.88
N THR A 181 -11.04 -23.53 -9.50
CA THR A 181 -11.27 -24.64 -10.40
C THR A 181 -12.75 -25.04 -10.46
N ASN A 182 -13.13 -25.79 -11.51
CA ASN A 182 -14.48 -26.33 -11.64
C ASN A 182 -14.84 -27.37 -10.56
N GLU A 183 -13.84 -27.96 -9.94
CA GLU A 183 -13.99 -28.96 -8.88
C GLU A 183 -13.76 -28.31 -7.51
N LYS A 184 -14.42 -28.85 -6.49
CA LYS A 184 -14.16 -28.41 -5.11
C LYS A 184 -12.91 -29.10 -4.61
N LEU A 185 -11.77 -28.48 -4.88
CA LEU A 185 -10.46 -28.98 -4.48
C LEU A 185 -9.99 -28.31 -3.18
N ALA A 186 -9.19 -29.03 -2.42
CA ALA A 186 -8.37 -28.40 -1.40
C ALA A 186 -7.30 -27.51 -2.06
N TYR A 187 -6.80 -26.50 -1.35
CA TYR A 187 -5.78 -25.56 -1.88
C TYR A 187 -4.53 -26.24 -2.46
N ASP A 188 -4.23 -27.45 -2.02
CA ASP A 188 -3.10 -28.25 -2.46
C ASP A 188 -3.35 -29.11 -3.70
N GLU A 189 -4.57 -29.16 -4.17
CA GLU A 189 -4.99 -30.06 -5.25
C GLU A 189 -5.20 -29.35 -6.59
N VAL A 190 -4.95 -28.04 -6.65
CA VAL A 190 -5.02 -27.27 -7.90
C VAL A 190 -3.89 -27.69 -8.82
N THR A 191 -4.22 -28.28 -9.97
CA THR A 191 -3.28 -28.75 -10.98
C THR A 191 -3.61 -28.17 -12.36
N GLU A 192 -2.71 -28.32 -13.32
CA GLU A 192 -2.92 -27.88 -14.71
C GLU A 192 -4.19 -28.46 -15.34
N ASP A 193 -4.54 -29.68 -14.95
CA ASP A 193 -5.68 -30.40 -15.53
C ASP A 193 -7.04 -29.92 -15.02
N ASN A 194 -7.07 -29.17 -13.92
CA ASN A 194 -8.32 -28.80 -13.26
C ASN A 194 -9.10 -27.70 -13.98
N GLY A 195 -8.43 -26.88 -14.75
CA GLY A 195 -9.03 -25.76 -15.49
C GLY A 195 -9.69 -24.70 -14.59
N VAL A 196 -9.80 -23.48 -15.07
CA VAL A 196 -10.42 -22.38 -14.35
C VAL A 196 -11.94 -22.54 -14.29
N ASN A 197 -12.54 -22.19 -13.15
CA ASN A 197 -13.99 -22.21 -12.97
C ASN A 197 -14.68 -21.32 -14.01
N LYS A 198 -15.61 -21.91 -14.76
CA LYS A 198 -16.30 -21.23 -15.87
C LYS A 198 -17.16 -20.05 -15.41
N ASN A 199 -17.77 -20.13 -14.22
CA ASN A 199 -18.59 -19.04 -13.69
C ASN A 199 -17.71 -17.85 -13.27
N ILE A 200 -16.53 -18.12 -12.69
CA ILE A 200 -15.55 -17.06 -12.39
C ILE A 200 -15.11 -16.37 -13.69
N LEU A 201 -14.74 -17.14 -14.72
CA LEU A 201 -14.36 -16.55 -16.01
C LEU A 201 -15.49 -15.75 -16.65
N ALA A 202 -16.73 -16.25 -16.60
CA ALA A 202 -17.88 -15.54 -17.14
C ALA A 202 -18.12 -14.21 -16.41
N ARG A 203 -18.06 -14.21 -15.09
CA ARG A 203 -18.21 -12.99 -14.25
C ARG A 203 -17.14 -11.96 -14.57
N LEU A 204 -15.87 -12.37 -14.52
CA LEU A 204 -14.75 -11.50 -14.86
C LEU A 204 -14.92 -10.86 -16.24
N LYS A 205 -15.22 -11.68 -17.26
CA LYS A 205 -15.42 -11.20 -18.62
C LYS A 205 -16.60 -10.24 -18.75
N SER A 206 -17.72 -10.50 -18.06
CA SER A 206 -18.88 -9.57 -18.06
C SER A 206 -18.54 -8.24 -17.40
N CYS A 207 -17.92 -8.25 -16.23
CA CYS A 207 -17.49 -7.02 -15.56
C CYS A 207 -16.50 -6.20 -16.40
N ILE A 208 -15.47 -6.85 -16.95
CA ILE A 208 -14.45 -6.19 -17.77
C ILE A 208 -15.07 -5.57 -19.02
N ARG A 209 -15.96 -6.30 -19.72
CA ARG A 209 -16.64 -5.77 -20.91
C ARG A 209 -17.56 -4.60 -20.58
N ALA A 210 -18.34 -4.69 -19.50
CA ALA A 210 -19.18 -3.58 -19.05
C ALA A 210 -18.34 -2.33 -18.71
N CYS A 211 -17.23 -2.49 -17.98
CA CYS A 211 -16.32 -1.39 -17.71
C CYS A 211 -15.72 -0.80 -19.00
N LYS A 212 -15.23 -1.64 -19.90
CA LYS A 212 -14.69 -1.22 -21.20
C LYS A 212 -15.71 -0.42 -22.01
N SER A 213 -16.94 -0.93 -22.12
CA SER A 213 -17.99 -0.31 -22.94
C SER A 213 -18.45 1.04 -22.39
N ASN A 214 -18.32 1.26 -21.08
CA ASN A 214 -18.84 2.44 -20.37
C ASN A 214 -17.74 3.35 -19.79
N GLY A 215 -16.45 3.07 -20.08
CA GLY A 215 -15.33 3.85 -19.56
C GLY A 215 -15.11 3.71 -18.06
N GLY A 216 -15.66 2.67 -17.43
CA GLY A 216 -15.52 2.40 -16.00
C GLY A 216 -14.24 1.65 -15.66
N LEU A 217 -13.97 1.52 -14.36
CA LEU A 217 -12.84 0.77 -13.81
C LEU A 217 -13.25 -0.66 -13.44
N PHE A 218 -12.43 -1.62 -13.81
CA PHE A 218 -12.43 -2.96 -13.28
C PHE A 218 -11.25 -3.13 -12.34
N ILE A 219 -11.51 -3.27 -11.05
CA ILE A 219 -10.51 -3.38 -10.00
C ILE A 219 -10.52 -4.82 -9.49
N TRP A 220 -9.41 -5.53 -9.70
CA TRP A 220 -9.25 -6.91 -9.27
C TRP A 220 -8.30 -6.95 -8.08
N GLN A 221 -8.85 -7.23 -6.89
CA GLN A 221 -8.10 -7.43 -5.67
C GLN A 221 -8.09 -8.90 -5.30
N ASP A 222 -6.94 -9.50 -5.15
CA ASP A 222 -6.84 -10.88 -4.68
C ASP A 222 -5.92 -10.97 -3.47
N MET A 223 -6.22 -11.97 -2.66
CA MET A 223 -5.48 -12.18 -1.41
C MET A 223 -4.10 -12.72 -1.69
N GLU A 224 -3.19 -12.19 -0.93
CA GLU A 224 -1.82 -12.62 -0.88
C GLU A 224 -1.67 -14.06 -0.35
N TYR A 225 -0.62 -14.28 0.27
CA TYR A 225 0.05 -15.44 0.75
C TYR A 225 -0.80 -16.61 1.28
N ILE A 226 -1.84 -16.35 2.06
CA ILE A 226 -2.57 -17.44 2.70
C ILE A 226 -3.31 -18.33 1.72
N TYR A 227 -3.76 -17.72 0.64
CA TYR A 227 -4.45 -18.39 -0.44
C TYR A 227 -3.51 -18.74 -1.60
N TRP A 228 -2.36 -18.10 -1.68
CA TRP A 228 -1.34 -18.32 -2.70
C TRP A 228 -0.26 -19.34 -2.32
N LYS A 229 -0.39 -19.98 -1.17
CA LYS A 229 0.57 -20.99 -0.69
C LYS A 229 0.97 -22.01 -1.75
N LYS A 230 0.02 -22.34 -2.62
CA LYS A 230 0.15 -23.45 -3.57
C LYS A 230 -0.23 -23.08 -4.98
N ALA A 231 -0.77 -21.88 -5.20
CA ALA A 231 -1.12 -21.41 -6.53
C ALA A 231 -1.02 -19.89 -6.61
N ASN A 232 -0.40 -19.41 -7.66
CA ASN A 232 -0.53 -18.03 -8.07
C ASN A 232 -1.86 -17.90 -8.82
N TYR A 233 -2.91 -17.47 -8.11
CA TYR A 233 -4.27 -17.48 -8.65
C TYR A 233 -4.45 -16.51 -9.80
N VAL A 234 -3.81 -15.35 -9.79
CA VAL A 234 -3.88 -14.40 -10.90
C VAL A 234 -3.35 -15.06 -12.16
N ASN A 235 -2.15 -15.64 -12.11
CA ASN A 235 -1.58 -16.34 -13.26
C ASN A 235 -2.34 -17.62 -13.62
N PHE A 236 -2.89 -18.34 -12.64
CA PHE A 236 -3.74 -19.50 -12.90
C PHE A 236 -5.00 -19.10 -13.68
N ILE A 237 -5.66 -18.01 -13.33
CA ILE A 237 -6.82 -17.48 -14.04
C ILE A 237 -6.40 -16.94 -15.43
N LEU A 238 -5.25 -16.29 -15.52
CA LEU A 238 -4.71 -15.74 -16.77
C LEU A 238 -4.24 -16.82 -17.78
N GLN A 239 -4.25 -18.13 -17.43
CA GLN A 239 -4.09 -19.16 -18.43
C GLN A 239 -5.20 -19.13 -19.49
N ASP A 240 -6.40 -18.63 -19.16
CA ASP A 240 -7.45 -18.37 -20.15
C ASP A 240 -7.03 -17.24 -21.09
N LYS A 241 -6.65 -17.63 -22.30
CA LYS A 241 -6.10 -16.71 -23.30
C LYS A 241 -7.11 -15.66 -23.76
N GLU A 242 -8.41 -15.97 -23.71
CA GLU A 242 -9.46 -15.01 -24.07
C GLU A 242 -9.51 -13.91 -23.03
N LEU A 243 -9.50 -14.25 -21.75
CA LEU A 243 -9.45 -13.28 -20.65
C LEU A 243 -8.17 -12.44 -20.70
N TYR A 244 -7.01 -13.07 -20.87
CA TYR A 244 -5.74 -12.37 -21.02
C TYR A 244 -5.78 -11.34 -22.15
N ASN A 245 -6.28 -11.72 -23.33
CA ASN A 245 -6.40 -10.81 -24.46
C ASN A 245 -7.46 -9.72 -24.23
N LEU A 246 -8.55 -10.05 -23.53
CA LEU A 246 -9.59 -9.07 -23.17
C LEU A 246 -9.01 -7.98 -22.28
N LEU A 247 -8.30 -8.34 -21.23
CA LEU A 247 -7.62 -7.40 -20.33
C LEU A 247 -6.67 -6.49 -21.11
N LYS A 248 -5.79 -7.06 -21.94
CA LYS A 248 -4.86 -6.28 -22.78
C LYS A 248 -5.56 -5.38 -23.81
N SER A 249 -6.82 -5.61 -24.12
CA SER A 249 -7.60 -4.76 -25.04
C SER A 249 -8.27 -3.55 -24.38
N CYS A 250 -8.16 -3.43 -23.07
CA CYS A 250 -8.78 -2.36 -22.27
C CYS A 250 -7.95 -2.06 -21.01
N THR A 251 -6.63 -2.03 -21.14
CA THR A 251 -5.69 -1.84 -20.04
C THR A 251 -6.01 -0.64 -19.17
N GLU A 252 -6.38 0.47 -19.77
CA GLU A 252 -6.76 1.72 -19.09
C GLU A 252 -7.99 1.60 -18.16
N ASN A 253 -8.80 0.55 -18.36
CA ASN A 253 -9.95 0.25 -17.50
C ASN A 253 -9.60 -0.76 -16.38
N VAL A 254 -8.41 -1.35 -16.40
CA VAL A 254 -8.04 -2.48 -15.54
C VAL A 254 -7.00 -2.06 -14.51
N ILE A 255 -7.33 -2.34 -13.25
CA ILE A 255 -6.43 -2.21 -12.11
C ILE A 255 -6.33 -3.59 -11.45
N ILE A 256 -5.11 -4.07 -11.19
CA ILE A 256 -4.89 -5.27 -10.38
C ILE A 256 -4.22 -4.85 -9.08
N MET A 257 -4.75 -5.30 -7.95
CA MET A 257 -4.24 -4.93 -6.63
C MET A 257 -3.85 -6.16 -5.83
N ASP A 258 -2.75 -6.03 -5.12
CA ASP A 258 -2.37 -6.94 -4.05
C ASP A 258 -3.23 -6.67 -2.82
N LYS A 259 -3.95 -7.67 -2.35
CA LYS A 259 -4.62 -7.62 -1.07
C LYS A 259 -3.69 -8.21 -0.01
N HIS A 260 -2.88 -7.33 0.55
CA HIS A 260 -1.82 -7.68 1.48
C HIS A 260 -2.37 -8.06 2.85
N ASN A 261 -2.25 -9.32 3.22
CA ASN A 261 -2.75 -9.85 4.50
C ASN A 261 -1.74 -10.67 5.29
N GLY A 262 -0.48 -10.58 4.96
CA GLY A 262 0.55 -11.34 5.65
C GLY A 262 1.96 -10.86 5.41
N HIS A 263 2.79 -10.98 6.42
CA HIS A 263 4.18 -10.57 6.35
C HIS A 263 5.11 -11.54 5.66
N GLY A 264 6.23 -11.01 5.29
CA GLY A 264 7.39 -11.76 4.86
C GLY A 264 7.27 -12.33 3.46
N ARG A 265 6.16 -12.10 2.76
CA ARG A 265 5.89 -12.66 1.43
C ARG A 265 5.19 -11.73 0.49
N HIS A 266 4.93 -10.56 0.94
CA HIS A 266 4.38 -9.45 0.19
C HIS A 266 5.08 -9.26 -1.17
N PHE A 267 6.40 -9.35 -1.21
CA PHE A 267 7.15 -9.21 -2.45
C PHE A 267 6.80 -10.24 -3.54
N ALA A 268 6.28 -11.40 -3.20
CA ALA A 268 5.89 -12.39 -4.21
C ALA A 268 4.62 -11.95 -4.94
N SER A 269 3.63 -11.44 -4.21
CA SER A 269 2.41 -10.89 -4.78
C SER A 269 2.67 -9.60 -5.54
N GLN A 270 3.40 -8.67 -4.95
CA GLN A 270 3.86 -7.45 -5.57
C GLN A 270 4.59 -7.73 -6.89
N SER A 271 5.55 -8.66 -6.89
CA SER A 271 6.30 -9.06 -8.08
C SER A 271 5.40 -9.61 -9.19
N ASN A 272 4.37 -10.37 -8.81
CA ASN A 272 3.42 -10.94 -9.76
C ASN A 272 2.53 -9.87 -10.39
N ILE A 273 1.97 -8.97 -9.59
CA ILE A 273 1.06 -7.92 -10.06
C ILE A 273 1.83 -6.88 -10.87
N MET A 274 3.02 -6.50 -10.43
CA MET A 274 3.91 -5.65 -11.21
C MET A 274 4.26 -6.29 -12.56
N GLY A 275 4.44 -7.61 -12.61
CA GLY A 275 4.65 -8.35 -13.86
C GLY A 275 3.45 -8.28 -14.81
N CYS A 276 2.22 -8.30 -14.29
CA CYS A 276 1.01 -8.11 -15.08
C CYS A 276 0.93 -6.68 -15.68
N TRP A 277 1.27 -5.68 -14.88
CA TRP A 277 1.32 -4.28 -15.32
C TRP A 277 2.39 -4.04 -16.39
N LEU A 278 3.58 -4.58 -16.20
CA LEU A 278 4.66 -4.47 -17.18
C LEU A 278 4.32 -5.12 -18.52
N ASP A 279 3.52 -6.20 -18.50
CA ASP A 279 3.04 -6.92 -19.70
C ASP A 279 1.73 -6.34 -20.27
N ASP A 280 1.27 -5.18 -19.81
CA ASP A 280 0.03 -4.51 -20.24
C ASP A 280 -1.24 -5.36 -20.02
N VAL A 281 -1.26 -6.25 -19.04
CA VAL A 281 -2.48 -6.96 -18.62
C VAL A 281 -3.40 -6.02 -17.85
N CYS A 282 -2.82 -5.06 -17.13
CA CYS A 282 -3.52 -3.94 -16.53
C CYS A 282 -2.77 -2.63 -16.83
N GLY A 283 -3.50 -1.53 -16.87
CA GLY A 283 -2.92 -0.19 -17.05
C GLY A 283 -2.30 0.36 -15.78
N ASN A 284 -2.91 -0.02 -14.66
CA ASN A 284 -2.50 0.40 -13.32
C ASN A 284 -2.48 -0.78 -12.36
N TRP A 285 -1.70 -0.65 -11.30
CA TRP A 285 -1.65 -1.61 -10.23
C TRP A 285 -1.53 -0.93 -8.87
N GLY A 286 -1.76 -1.67 -7.79
CA GLY A 286 -1.68 -1.12 -6.47
C GLY A 286 -1.78 -2.13 -5.35
N VAL A 287 -1.95 -1.62 -4.14
CA VAL A 287 -2.04 -2.41 -2.92
C VAL A 287 -3.29 -2.06 -2.12
N ASN A 288 -3.88 -3.07 -1.53
CA ASN A 288 -4.89 -2.96 -0.48
C ASN A 288 -4.35 -3.60 0.80
N LEU A 289 -3.91 -2.77 1.74
CA LEU A 289 -3.35 -3.24 3.00
C LEU A 289 -4.46 -3.65 3.96
N GLU A 290 -4.42 -4.90 4.41
CA GLU A 290 -5.29 -5.34 5.50
C GLU A 290 -4.73 -4.86 6.83
N ASN A 291 -5.51 -4.12 7.58
CA ASN A 291 -5.08 -3.58 8.84
C ASN A 291 -5.37 -4.50 10.05
N PHE A 292 -5.97 -5.65 9.82
CA PHE A 292 -6.19 -6.69 10.84
C PHE A 292 -5.37 -7.94 10.60
N LEU A 293 -4.27 -7.84 10.07
CA LEU A 293 -3.24 -8.85 9.82
C LEU A 293 -3.50 -10.17 10.57
N TRP A 294 -4.46 -10.89 10.12
CA TRP A 294 -5.00 -12.12 10.71
C TRP A 294 -3.92 -13.14 11.04
N TYR A 295 -2.78 -13.02 10.38
CA TYR A 295 -1.78 -14.06 10.32
C TYR A 295 -0.41 -13.60 10.73
N GLU A 296 -0.32 -12.40 11.31
CA GLU A 296 0.92 -11.81 11.74
C GLU A 296 1.35 -12.31 13.12
N GLU A 297 2.27 -13.24 13.16
CA GLU A 297 2.78 -13.75 14.43
C GLU A 297 3.47 -12.69 15.27
N GLY A 298 4.17 -11.76 14.62
CA GLY A 298 4.85 -10.69 15.33
C GLY A 298 3.91 -9.75 16.08
N PHE A 299 2.67 -9.61 15.63
CA PHE A 299 1.69 -8.64 16.15
C PHE A 299 0.38 -9.30 16.60
N LYS A 300 0.16 -10.57 16.31
CA LYS A 300 -1.03 -11.28 16.75
C LYS A 300 -0.83 -11.79 18.19
N GLU A 301 -1.28 -11.01 19.12
CA GLU A 301 -1.35 -11.39 20.52
C GLU A 301 -2.81 -11.48 20.93
N TYR A 302 -3.60 -12.21 20.15
CA TYR A 302 -5.03 -12.39 20.41
C TYR A 302 -5.27 -12.99 21.80
N ASP A 303 -4.45 -13.95 22.17
CA ASP A 303 -4.54 -14.61 23.48
C ASP A 303 -4.14 -13.67 24.62
N ASP A 304 -3.14 -12.81 24.38
CA ASP A 304 -2.62 -11.89 25.38
C ASP A 304 -3.57 -10.73 25.68
N ILE A 305 -4.44 -10.38 24.73
CA ILE A 305 -5.42 -9.31 24.90
C ILE A 305 -6.84 -9.80 25.17
N GLY A 306 -7.02 -11.11 25.27
CA GLY A 306 -8.33 -11.71 25.53
C GLY A 306 -9.36 -11.50 24.41
N VAL A 307 -8.90 -11.23 23.19
CA VAL A 307 -9.77 -11.09 22.03
C VAL A 307 -10.04 -12.46 21.45
N ALA A 308 -11.29 -12.86 21.45
CA ALA A 308 -11.69 -14.10 20.80
C ALA A 308 -11.54 -13.99 19.28
N PRO A 309 -11.26 -15.11 18.58
CA PRO A 309 -11.13 -15.12 17.11
C PRO A 309 -12.33 -14.59 16.31
N ASN A 310 -13.46 -14.39 16.97
CA ASN A 310 -14.72 -13.94 16.38
C ASN A 310 -15.11 -12.52 16.82
N GLU A 311 -14.19 -11.78 17.45
CA GLU A 311 -14.47 -10.40 17.80
C GLU A 311 -14.26 -9.45 16.62
N PRO A 312 -14.91 -8.28 16.63
CA PRO A 312 -14.86 -7.34 15.53
C PRO A 312 -13.41 -6.95 15.13
N ASP A 313 -13.19 -6.77 13.84
CA ASP A 313 -11.88 -6.54 13.21
C ASP A 313 -11.08 -5.36 13.78
N PHE A 314 -11.76 -4.34 14.30
CA PHE A 314 -11.12 -3.19 14.92
C PHE A 314 -10.18 -3.54 16.09
N ALA A 315 -10.39 -4.69 16.73
CA ALA A 315 -9.53 -5.16 17.79
C ALA A 315 -8.15 -5.60 17.31
N TYR A 316 -8.05 -6.01 16.07
CA TYR A 316 -6.81 -6.50 15.45
C TYR A 316 -5.96 -5.37 14.89
N THR A 317 -6.59 -4.35 14.36
CA THR A 317 -5.92 -3.20 13.71
C THR A 317 -5.02 -2.39 14.62
N SER A 318 -5.16 -2.58 15.90
CA SER A 318 -4.55 -1.74 16.91
C SER A 318 -3.09 -2.05 17.22
N LYS A 319 -2.59 -3.19 16.83
CA LYS A 319 -1.23 -3.64 17.16
C LYS A 319 -0.22 -3.43 16.04
N TYR A 320 -0.68 -3.31 14.83
CA TYR A 320 0.20 -3.06 13.69
C TYR A 320 0.73 -1.64 13.75
N PRO A 321 2.04 -1.44 13.83
CA PRO A 321 2.62 -0.10 13.87
C PRO A 321 2.26 0.67 12.60
N PRO A 322 1.63 1.85 12.69
CA PRO A 322 1.21 2.60 11.49
C PRO A 322 2.32 2.91 10.51
N ALA A 323 3.56 3.11 10.99
CA ALA A 323 4.70 3.32 10.12
C ALA A 323 4.98 2.16 9.15
N LEU A 324 4.55 0.94 9.47
CA LEU A 324 4.68 -0.20 8.55
C LEU A 324 3.76 -0.05 7.33
N TYR A 325 2.58 0.57 7.45
CA TYR A 325 1.77 0.91 6.28
C TYR A 325 2.52 1.84 5.32
N GLY A 326 3.26 2.80 5.87
CA GLY A 326 4.11 3.68 5.06
C GLY A 326 5.22 2.90 4.34
N ILE A 327 5.85 1.95 5.01
CA ILE A 327 6.88 1.08 4.41
C ILE A 327 6.29 0.22 3.29
N ASP A 328 5.15 -0.42 3.53
CA ASP A 328 4.47 -1.25 2.55
C ASP A 328 4.09 -0.43 1.31
N MET A 329 3.45 0.73 1.52
CA MET A 329 3.07 1.63 0.43
C MET A 329 4.27 2.16 -0.36
N ILE A 330 5.38 2.50 0.32
CA ILE A 330 6.63 2.91 -0.34
C ILE A 330 7.20 1.78 -1.21
N ALA A 331 7.17 0.55 -0.72
CA ALA A 331 7.67 -0.59 -1.48
C ALA A 331 6.86 -0.81 -2.78
N ASP A 332 5.55 -0.56 -2.74
CA ASP A 332 4.71 -0.63 -3.94
C ASP A 332 4.89 0.60 -4.84
N LEU A 333 4.99 1.80 -4.26
CA LEU A 333 5.23 3.04 -4.98
C LEU A 333 6.48 2.94 -5.86
N VAL A 334 7.59 2.47 -5.31
CA VAL A 334 8.84 2.34 -6.08
C VAL A 334 8.73 1.34 -7.23
N GLY A 335 7.80 0.40 -7.15
CA GLY A 335 7.43 -0.52 -8.23
C GLY A 335 6.47 0.07 -9.25
N GLY A 336 6.06 1.34 -9.10
CA GLY A 336 5.13 2.02 -10.02
C GLY A 336 3.65 1.81 -9.69
N ALA A 337 3.31 1.46 -8.45
CA ALA A 337 1.92 1.41 -8.01
C ALA A 337 1.28 2.80 -8.04
N THR A 338 0.08 2.89 -8.58
CA THR A 338 -0.71 4.12 -8.70
C THR A 338 -1.99 4.09 -7.87
N VAL A 339 -2.33 2.95 -7.27
CA VAL A 339 -3.59 2.73 -6.56
C VAL A 339 -3.33 2.21 -5.15
N TYR A 340 -3.89 2.89 -4.15
CA TYR A 340 -3.66 2.58 -2.75
C TYR A 340 -4.97 2.49 -1.99
N ALA A 341 -5.11 1.43 -1.20
CA ALA A 341 -6.23 1.18 -0.32
C ALA A 341 -5.76 0.64 1.03
N ILE A 342 -6.59 0.83 2.05
CA ILE A 342 -6.49 0.11 3.32
C ILE A 342 -7.84 -0.55 3.57
N GLU A 343 -7.86 -1.84 3.81
CA GLU A 343 -9.09 -2.58 3.97
C GLU A 343 -9.86 -2.17 5.22
N GLY A 344 -9.22 -2.13 6.35
CA GLY A 344 -9.84 -1.61 7.56
C GLY A 344 -9.74 -0.09 7.65
N THR A 345 -10.65 0.63 7.04
CA THR A 345 -10.65 2.09 7.06
C THR A 345 -11.10 2.70 8.36
N PHE A 346 -11.74 1.94 9.21
CA PHE A 346 -12.22 2.37 10.53
C PHE A 346 -11.39 1.74 11.65
N GLY A 347 -11.32 2.42 12.79
CA GLY A 347 -10.55 2.00 13.94
C GLY A 347 -9.13 2.56 13.94
N ARG A 348 -8.32 2.06 14.84
CA ARG A 348 -7.03 2.66 15.23
C ARG A 348 -5.96 2.64 14.15
N GLY A 349 -5.84 1.51 13.50
CA GLY A 349 -4.92 1.35 12.39
C GLY A 349 -5.47 1.89 11.08
N GLY A 350 -6.76 2.24 11.04
CA GLY A 350 -7.44 2.69 9.85
C GLY A 350 -7.27 4.17 9.58
N LEU A 351 -7.99 4.61 8.57
CA LEU A 351 -8.02 5.99 8.10
C LEU A 351 -8.81 6.90 9.04
N TYR A 352 -9.96 6.44 9.51
CA TYR A 352 -10.93 7.22 10.27
C TYR A 352 -11.70 6.36 11.28
N TYR A 353 -12.44 7.04 12.14
CA TYR A 353 -13.43 6.43 13.04
C TYR A 353 -14.63 7.37 13.19
N TRP A 354 -15.71 6.84 13.74
CA TRP A 354 -16.95 7.59 13.92
C TRP A 354 -17.11 8.10 15.36
N VAL A 355 -17.38 9.39 15.51
CA VAL A 355 -17.71 10.01 16.81
C VAL A 355 -19.03 10.76 16.67
N ASN A 356 -20.06 10.33 17.38
CA ASN A 356 -21.39 10.95 17.33
C ASN A 356 -21.95 11.09 15.89
N GLY A 357 -21.66 10.13 15.02
CA GLY A 357 -22.09 10.14 13.62
C GLY A 357 -21.28 11.05 12.70
N GLU A 358 -20.13 11.56 13.14
CA GLU A 358 -19.16 12.31 12.33
C GLU A 358 -17.86 11.53 12.16
N VAL A 359 -17.21 11.71 11.02
CA VAL A 359 -15.92 11.08 10.69
C VAL A 359 -14.77 11.89 11.27
N VAL A 360 -13.87 11.21 11.97
CA VAL A 360 -12.64 11.80 12.55
C VAL A 360 -11.43 11.04 12.01
N MET A 361 -10.44 11.75 11.47
CA MET A 361 -9.22 11.15 10.97
C MET A 361 -8.31 10.70 12.11
N THR A 362 -7.66 9.56 11.92
CA THR A 362 -6.78 8.93 12.90
C THR A 362 -5.38 9.55 12.90
N ALA A 363 -4.57 9.21 13.92
CA ALA A 363 -3.13 9.52 13.90
C ALA A 363 -2.42 8.77 12.75
N THR A 364 -2.83 7.55 12.43
CA THR A 364 -2.34 6.81 11.26
C THR A 364 -2.57 7.60 9.97
N PHE A 365 -3.76 8.18 9.81
CA PHE A 365 -4.03 9.05 8.67
C PHE A 365 -3.11 10.28 8.68
N ASN A 366 -3.06 11.00 9.78
CA ASN A 366 -2.38 12.29 9.84
C ASN A 366 -0.85 12.20 9.69
N ASP A 367 -0.22 11.18 10.28
CA ASP A 367 1.25 11.06 10.35
C ASP A 367 1.84 10.06 9.35
N VAL A 368 1.01 9.23 8.69
CA VAL A 368 1.50 8.23 7.73
C VAL A 368 0.80 8.34 6.38
N LEU A 369 -0.54 8.20 6.36
CA LEU A 369 -1.26 8.07 5.10
C LEU A 369 -1.39 9.38 4.34
N TYR A 370 -1.71 10.46 5.02
CA TYR A 370 -1.86 11.77 4.38
C TYR A 370 -0.53 12.29 3.82
N PRO A 371 0.60 12.27 4.55
CA PRO A 371 1.90 12.58 3.96
C PRO A 371 2.25 11.71 2.75
N PHE A 372 1.97 10.42 2.84
CA PHE A 372 2.17 9.52 1.72
C PHE A 372 1.28 9.86 0.51
N TYR A 373 0.01 10.18 0.73
CA TYR A 373 -0.88 10.61 -0.35
C TYR A 373 -0.42 11.93 -0.99
N GLN A 374 0.05 12.86 -0.17
CA GLN A 374 0.65 14.12 -0.67
C GLN A 374 1.90 13.86 -1.52
N LEU A 375 2.77 12.95 -1.11
CA LEU A 375 3.95 12.51 -1.87
C LEU A 375 3.54 11.95 -3.24
N VAL A 376 2.56 11.04 -3.25
CA VAL A 376 2.03 10.42 -4.48
C VAL A 376 1.39 11.46 -5.40
N ILE A 377 0.54 12.34 -4.86
CA ILE A 377 -0.06 13.45 -5.61
C ILE A 377 1.03 14.41 -6.12
N GLY A 378 2.12 14.55 -5.38
CA GLY A 378 3.29 15.37 -5.73
C GLY A 378 4.08 14.86 -6.94
N GLY A 379 3.83 13.62 -7.40
CA GLY A 379 4.47 13.05 -8.59
C GLY A 379 5.62 12.09 -8.26
N ALA A 380 5.67 11.55 -7.06
CA ALA A 380 6.72 10.61 -6.65
C ALA A 380 6.59 9.22 -7.28
N VAL A 381 5.43 8.88 -7.86
CA VAL A 381 5.25 7.58 -8.54
C VAL A 381 6.08 7.54 -9.81
N PRO A 382 7.00 6.57 -9.96
CA PRO A 382 7.78 6.42 -11.18
C PRO A 382 6.89 5.91 -12.32
N ASP A 383 7.17 6.37 -13.53
CA ASP A 383 6.54 5.85 -14.72
C ASP A 383 7.05 4.43 -15.07
N LYS A 384 6.37 3.79 -16.01
CA LYS A 384 6.68 2.41 -16.41
C LYS A 384 8.10 2.26 -16.98
N GLU A 385 8.62 3.24 -17.68
CA GLU A 385 9.95 3.19 -18.29
C GLU A 385 11.04 3.36 -17.22
N GLN A 386 10.84 4.26 -16.25
CA GLN A 386 11.73 4.41 -15.09
C GLN A 386 11.82 3.10 -14.29
N VAL A 387 10.69 2.43 -14.06
CA VAL A 387 10.68 1.12 -13.39
C VAL A 387 11.41 0.06 -14.22
N LYS A 388 11.16 -0.02 -15.53
CA LYS A 388 11.84 -0.98 -16.43
C LYS A 388 13.36 -0.80 -16.43
N GLU A 389 13.87 0.42 -16.38
CA GLU A 389 15.31 0.71 -16.33
C GLU A 389 15.98 0.15 -15.05
N LYS A 390 15.27 0.14 -13.93
CA LYS A 390 15.77 -0.43 -12.67
C LYS A 390 15.73 -1.96 -12.64
N ILE A 391 14.89 -2.62 -13.45
CA ILE A 391 14.74 -4.08 -13.46
C ILE A 391 15.93 -4.75 -14.15
N LYS A 392 16.70 -5.54 -13.42
CA LYS A 392 17.84 -6.30 -13.96
C LYS A 392 17.51 -7.78 -14.18
N VAL A 393 16.58 -8.31 -13.43
CA VAL A 393 16.15 -9.72 -13.45
C VAL A 393 14.63 -9.77 -13.45
N ALA A 394 14.07 -10.69 -14.23
CA ALA A 394 12.65 -11.00 -14.24
C ALA A 394 12.44 -12.51 -14.21
N TYR A 395 11.31 -12.95 -13.72
CA TYR A 395 10.90 -14.34 -13.78
C TYR A 395 9.74 -14.49 -14.78
N LYS A 396 9.72 -15.57 -15.55
CA LYS A 396 8.67 -15.87 -16.53
C LYS A 396 7.97 -17.16 -16.13
N MET A 397 6.66 -17.08 -15.89
CA MET A 397 5.83 -18.26 -15.68
C MET A 397 5.73 -19.11 -16.97
N THR A 398 5.86 -20.42 -16.85
CA THR A 398 5.77 -21.36 -17.98
C THR A 398 4.66 -22.39 -17.82
N SER A 399 4.10 -22.52 -16.60
CA SER A 399 3.02 -23.42 -16.28
C SER A 399 1.85 -22.68 -15.64
N PRO A 400 0.60 -22.99 -15.99
CA PRO A 400 -0.57 -22.42 -15.32
C PRO A 400 -0.77 -22.97 -13.90
N ALA A 401 -0.33 -24.19 -13.63
CA ALA A 401 -0.38 -24.78 -12.30
C ALA A 401 0.85 -24.42 -11.50
N THR A 402 0.80 -23.33 -10.85
CA THR A 402 1.94 -22.73 -10.20
C THR A 402 1.93 -22.87 -8.69
N TYR A 403 1.04 -23.73 -8.17
CA TYR A 403 1.00 -24.00 -6.73
C TYR A 403 2.37 -24.41 -6.16
N ALA A 404 3.08 -25.23 -6.91
CA ALA A 404 4.46 -25.57 -6.57
C ALA A 404 5.40 -24.37 -6.68
N LEU A 405 5.03 -23.40 -7.50
CA LEU A 405 5.83 -22.23 -7.81
C LEU A 405 5.53 -21.06 -6.90
N SER A 406 4.35 -20.92 -6.32
CA SER A 406 4.13 -19.82 -5.36
C SER A 406 5.02 -19.97 -4.13
N GLY A 407 5.14 -21.17 -3.57
CA GLY A 407 6.16 -21.46 -2.58
C GLY A 407 7.59 -21.39 -3.15
N ASN A 408 7.78 -21.84 -4.37
CA ASN A 408 9.08 -21.82 -5.05
C ASN A 408 9.45 -20.45 -5.58
N ASP A 409 8.49 -19.64 -6.06
CA ASP A 409 8.72 -18.27 -6.49
C ASP A 409 9.22 -17.43 -5.33
N ALA A 410 8.61 -17.56 -4.17
CA ALA A 410 9.11 -16.92 -2.95
C ALA A 410 10.54 -17.37 -2.63
N HIS A 411 10.87 -18.63 -2.79
CA HIS A 411 12.25 -19.14 -2.61
C HIS A 411 13.22 -18.58 -3.65
N ILE A 412 12.83 -18.53 -4.92
CA ILE A 412 13.66 -17.98 -5.98
C ILE A 412 13.92 -16.50 -5.73
N LEU A 413 12.88 -15.74 -5.48
CA LEU A 413 12.97 -14.31 -5.20
C LEU A 413 13.81 -14.06 -3.96
N GLN A 414 13.58 -14.80 -2.88
CA GLN A 414 14.39 -14.70 -1.68
C GLN A 414 15.88 -15.01 -1.96
N GLY A 415 16.15 -16.06 -2.72
CA GLY A 415 17.53 -16.42 -3.10
C GLY A 415 18.22 -15.36 -3.95
N LEU A 416 17.47 -14.57 -4.72
CA LEU A 416 18.00 -13.42 -5.45
C LEU A 416 18.27 -12.23 -4.54
N TYR A 417 17.44 -12.04 -3.53
CA TYR A 417 17.47 -10.87 -2.67
C TYR A 417 18.40 -11.03 -1.46
N CYS A 418 18.62 -12.24 -0.98
CA CYS A 418 19.45 -12.51 0.19
C CYS A 418 20.89 -12.88 -0.18
N ASP A 419 21.87 -12.41 0.60
CA ASP A 419 23.29 -12.75 0.45
C ASP A 419 23.63 -14.17 0.92
N SER A 420 22.76 -14.79 1.72
CA SER A 420 23.01 -16.11 2.29
C SER A 420 22.60 -17.24 1.35
N PHE A 421 23.46 -18.24 1.24
CA PHE A 421 23.22 -19.48 0.51
C PHE A 421 22.15 -20.41 1.14
N ASN A 422 21.47 -19.96 2.18
CA ASN A 422 20.48 -20.77 2.87
C ASN A 422 19.17 -20.85 2.09
N PHE A 423 19.23 -21.42 0.89
CA PHE A 423 18.06 -21.86 0.13
C PHE A 423 17.22 -22.91 0.84
N PHE A 424 17.78 -23.59 1.80
CA PHE A 424 17.18 -24.64 2.60
C PHE A 424 16.98 -24.20 4.04
N HIS A 425 16.50 -23.00 4.24
CA HIS A 425 16.01 -22.69 5.57
C HIS A 425 14.82 -23.62 5.84
N GLU A 426 14.98 -24.53 6.78
CA GLU A 426 13.96 -25.48 7.23
C GLU A 426 12.64 -24.77 7.60
N ASN A 427 12.71 -23.49 7.88
CA ASN A 427 11.59 -22.62 8.25
C ASN A 427 10.86 -22.01 7.05
N PHE A 428 11.27 -22.27 5.82
CA PHE A 428 10.56 -21.78 4.62
C PHE A 428 9.60 -22.82 4.05
N ASP A 429 9.17 -23.78 4.85
CA ASP A 429 8.11 -24.69 4.44
C ASP A 429 6.76 -23.98 4.55
N VAL A 430 6.42 -23.29 3.49
CA VAL A 430 5.12 -22.68 3.24
C VAL A 430 3.96 -23.65 3.51
N ARG A 431 4.24 -24.95 3.56
CA ARG A 431 3.26 -26.01 3.76
C ARG A 431 3.01 -26.36 5.21
N SER A 432 3.98 -26.15 6.10
CA SER A 432 3.90 -26.67 7.46
C SER A 432 3.17 -25.75 8.44
N ASN A 433 3.37 -24.44 8.33
CA ASN A 433 2.64 -23.49 9.16
C ASN A 433 2.68 -22.08 8.55
N PRO A 434 1.60 -21.65 7.90
CA PRO A 434 1.54 -20.32 7.29
C PRO A 434 1.64 -19.19 8.30
N TYR A 435 1.45 -19.49 9.56
CA TYR A 435 1.43 -18.51 10.64
C TYR A 435 2.77 -18.34 11.34
N ASN A 436 3.72 -19.25 11.17
CA ASN A 436 4.97 -19.26 11.94
C ASN A 436 6.19 -18.66 11.22
N ASP A 437 6.09 -18.32 9.95
CA ASP A 437 7.26 -17.89 9.18
C ASP A 437 7.29 -16.41 8.79
N CYS A 438 6.45 -15.62 9.42
CA CYS A 438 6.27 -14.21 9.12
C CYS A 438 7.36 -13.29 9.72
N THR A 439 8.46 -13.83 10.20
CA THR A 439 9.48 -13.06 10.92
C THR A 439 10.62 -12.52 10.05
N LYS A 440 10.54 -12.66 8.71
CA LYS A 440 11.65 -12.30 7.84
C LYS A 440 11.29 -11.21 6.86
N THR A 441 12.24 -10.37 6.63
CA THR A 441 12.27 -9.30 5.64
C THR A 441 11.65 -9.70 4.31
N TRP A 442 10.54 -9.12 4.00
CA TRP A 442 9.81 -9.31 2.76
C TRP A 442 10.37 -8.47 1.59
N VAL A 443 11.21 -7.49 1.88
CA VAL A 443 11.80 -6.60 0.88
C VAL A 443 13.25 -6.95 0.59
N PRO A 444 13.71 -6.79 -0.65
CA PRO A 444 15.10 -7.04 -1.01
C PRO A 444 16.09 -6.24 -0.17
N SER A 445 16.95 -6.92 0.58
CA SER A 445 17.93 -6.27 1.45
C SER A 445 19.34 -6.24 0.87
N THR A 446 19.54 -6.76 -0.34
CA THR A 446 20.90 -6.89 -0.89
C THR A 446 21.43 -5.63 -1.56
N GLY A 447 20.56 -4.70 -1.94
CA GLY A 447 20.94 -3.53 -2.74
C GLY A 447 21.50 -3.87 -4.13
N ARG A 448 21.30 -5.10 -4.63
CA ARG A 448 21.77 -5.53 -5.95
C ARG A 448 20.69 -5.52 -6.99
N TYR A 449 19.49 -5.85 -6.59
CA TYR A 449 18.34 -6.00 -7.45
C TYR A 449 17.26 -5.02 -7.02
N PHE A 450 16.60 -4.46 -7.99
CA PHE A 450 15.29 -3.87 -7.83
C PHE A 450 14.25 -4.99 -7.67
N ILE A 451 12.99 -4.68 -7.55
CA ILE A 451 11.92 -5.69 -7.48
C ILE A 451 11.99 -6.58 -8.72
N VAL A 452 11.91 -7.89 -8.53
CA VAL A 452 11.96 -8.87 -9.62
C VAL A 452 10.55 -9.22 -10.06
N PRO A 453 10.06 -8.74 -11.21
CA PRO A 453 8.70 -9.00 -11.65
C PRO A 453 8.53 -10.46 -12.10
N ILE A 454 7.33 -11.00 -11.85
CA ILE A 454 6.89 -12.31 -12.35
C ILE A 454 5.97 -12.07 -13.54
N LEU A 455 6.47 -12.32 -14.75
CA LEU A 455 5.71 -12.12 -15.99
C LEU A 455 4.69 -13.24 -16.22
N PRO A 456 3.46 -12.91 -16.65
CA PRO A 456 2.39 -13.86 -16.93
C PRO A 456 2.78 -14.95 -17.95
N ILE A 457 2.05 -16.07 -17.92
CA ILE A 457 2.33 -17.24 -18.78
C ILE A 457 2.33 -16.92 -20.28
N HIS A 458 1.50 -15.99 -20.73
CA HIS A 458 1.41 -15.60 -22.15
C HIS A 458 2.36 -14.46 -22.53
N SER A 459 3.06 -13.88 -21.55
CA SER A 459 4.00 -12.77 -21.77
C SER A 459 5.16 -13.18 -22.68
N LYS A 460 5.67 -12.20 -23.41
CA LYS A 460 6.89 -12.31 -24.21
C LYS A 460 8.02 -11.46 -23.60
N PRO A 461 8.83 -12.02 -22.71
CA PRO A 461 9.74 -11.26 -21.87
C PRO A 461 10.67 -10.31 -22.64
N LYS A 462 11.10 -10.69 -23.85
CA LYS A 462 12.00 -9.84 -24.66
C LYS A 462 11.29 -8.65 -25.34
N GLU A 463 9.96 -8.68 -25.40
CA GLU A 463 9.16 -7.52 -25.82
C GLU A 463 8.89 -6.60 -24.61
N VAL A 464 8.72 -7.16 -23.43
CA VAL A 464 8.39 -6.44 -22.18
C VAL A 464 9.63 -5.84 -21.53
N LEU A 465 10.67 -6.66 -21.35
CA LEU A 465 11.91 -6.33 -20.64
C LEU A 465 13.13 -6.79 -21.48
N PRO A 466 13.49 -6.08 -22.56
CA PRO A 466 14.51 -6.51 -23.52
C PRO A 466 15.89 -6.68 -22.89
N ASP A 467 16.24 -5.85 -21.92
CA ASP A 467 17.56 -5.78 -21.30
C ASP A 467 17.70 -6.60 -20.04
N SER A 468 16.60 -7.14 -19.50
CA SER A 468 16.60 -7.92 -18.28
C SER A 468 17.00 -9.37 -18.52
N TYR A 469 17.62 -9.98 -17.52
CA TYR A 469 17.83 -11.42 -17.49
C TYR A 469 16.56 -12.13 -17.06
N VAL A 470 16.05 -13.01 -17.92
CA VAL A 470 14.78 -13.72 -17.65
C VAL A 470 15.04 -15.14 -17.19
N LEU A 471 14.54 -15.44 -16.01
CA LEU A 471 14.48 -16.77 -15.43
C LEU A 471 13.17 -17.46 -15.85
N ASN A 472 13.14 -18.79 -15.86
CA ASN A 472 11.93 -19.58 -16.11
C ASN A 472 11.97 -20.94 -15.40
N ASP A 473 10.83 -21.65 -15.35
CA ASP A 473 10.65 -22.92 -14.63
C ASP A 473 11.60 -24.01 -15.10
N PHE A 474 11.87 -24.11 -16.40
CA PHE A 474 12.78 -25.13 -16.95
C PHE A 474 14.19 -24.95 -16.42
N THR A 475 14.63 -23.71 -16.25
CA THR A 475 15.92 -23.44 -15.62
C THR A 475 15.93 -23.78 -14.14
N TYR A 476 14.78 -23.84 -13.50
CA TYR A 476 14.64 -24.16 -12.08
C TYR A 476 14.91 -25.64 -11.77
N PHE A 477 14.33 -26.57 -12.51
CA PHE A 477 14.49 -28.01 -12.26
C PHE A 477 15.96 -28.50 -12.40
N ILE A 478 16.67 -27.96 -13.37
CA ILE A 478 18.10 -28.21 -13.54
C ILE A 478 18.92 -27.52 -12.43
N ARG A 479 18.40 -26.46 -11.83
CA ARG A 479 19.03 -25.66 -10.79
C ARG A 479 19.09 -26.35 -9.44
N LEU A 480 18.01 -26.96 -9.00
CA LEU A 480 17.92 -27.64 -7.71
C LEU A 480 19.03 -28.67 -7.50
N LEU A 481 19.56 -29.25 -8.57
CA LEU A 481 20.53 -30.36 -8.47
C LEU A 481 21.99 -29.92 -8.52
N PHE A 482 22.37 -28.84 -9.24
CA PHE A 482 23.81 -28.57 -9.47
C PHE A 482 24.26 -27.11 -9.68
N ILE A 483 23.38 -26.14 -9.88
CA ILE A 483 23.80 -24.87 -10.50
C ILE A 483 23.60 -23.62 -9.62
N GLU A 484 22.79 -23.69 -8.59
CA GLU A 484 22.39 -22.50 -7.82
C GLU A 484 23.58 -21.78 -7.12
N PRO A 485 24.52 -22.45 -6.46
CA PRO A 485 25.65 -21.76 -5.88
C PRO A 485 26.48 -20.98 -6.91
N ILE A 486 26.65 -21.57 -8.11
CA ILE A 486 27.44 -20.97 -9.18
C ILE A 486 26.71 -19.76 -9.81
N LYS A 487 25.37 -19.83 -9.93
CA LYS A 487 24.59 -18.72 -10.48
C LYS A 487 24.50 -17.54 -9.54
N GLN A 488 24.31 -17.78 -8.26
CA GLN A 488 24.30 -16.69 -7.28
C GLN A 488 25.66 -15.97 -7.27
N ILE A 489 26.75 -16.72 -7.32
CA ILE A 489 28.09 -16.14 -7.49
C ILE A 489 28.17 -15.32 -8.79
N PHE A 490 27.64 -15.84 -9.90
CA PHE A 490 27.61 -15.13 -11.18
C PHE A 490 26.78 -13.84 -11.10
N PHE A 491 25.57 -13.91 -10.54
CA PHE A 491 24.71 -12.73 -10.36
C PHE A 491 25.36 -11.72 -9.41
N ASN A 492 25.91 -12.18 -8.30
CA ASN A 492 26.59 -11.32 -7.34
C ASN A 492 27.85 -10.64 -7.92
N GLN A 493 28.52 -11.30 -8.86
CA GLN A 493 29.64 -10.71 -9.58
C GLN A 493 29.19 -9.74 -10.68
N LYS A 494 28.07 -10.05 -11.34
CA LYS A 494 27.52 -9.23 -12.43
C LYS A 494 26.81 -7.97 -11.90
N TYR A 495 26.03 -8.12 -10.84
CA TYR A 495 25.26 -7.02 -10.25
C TYR A 495 25.84 -6.68 -8.89
N LYS A 496 26.57 -5.58 -8.83
CA LYS A 496 27.15 -5.09 -7.58
C LYS A 496 26.08 -4.46 -6.71
N LYS A 497 26.28 -4.55 -5.42
CA LYS A 497 25.48 -3.83 -4.43
C LYS A 497 25.60 -2.32 -4.65
N THR A 498 24.49 -1.59 -4.62
CA THR A 498 24.45 -0.15 -4.87
C THR A 498 24.62 0.67 -3.60
N TYR A 499 24.42 0.05 -2.42
CA TYR A 499 24.61 0.65 -1.10
C TYR A 499 25.20 -0.36 -0.11
N GLU A 500 25.64 0.10 1.05
CA GLU A 500 26.14 -0.74 2.15
C GLU A 500 25.14 -0.72 3.31
N GLY A 501 25.14 -1.78 4.12
CA GLY A 501 24.29 -1.90 5.31
C GLY A 501 23.24 -3.02 5.17
N ASP A 502 22.36 -3.11 6.15
CA ASP A 502 21.33 -4.15 6.30
C ASP A 502 19.89 -3.58 6.22
N GLY A 503 19.73 -2.27 6.18
CA GLY A 503 18.46 -1.62 5.84
C GLY A 503 18.17 -1.70 4.34
N VAL A 504 17.03 -1.22 3.94
CA VAL A 504 16.58 -1.18 2.54
C VAL A 504 16.70 0.22 1.99
N LEU A 505 17.18 0.32 0.76
CA LEU A 505 17.24 1.57 0.00
C LEU A 505 16.68 1.35 -1.41
N PHE A 506 15.82 2.27 -1.83
CA PHE A 506 15.45 2.45 -3.23
C PHE A 506 15.77 3.87 -3.66
N ASP A 507 16.31 4.00 -4.86
CA ASP A 507 16.61 5.27 -5.52
C ASP A 507 15.90 5.26 -6.88
N ILE A 508 14.83 6.05 -6.99
CA ILE A 508 13.99 6.12 -8.18
C ILE A 508 13.20 7.43 -8.21
N ASN A 509 13.02 7.99 -9.41
CA ASN A 509 12.19 9.17 -9.66
C ASN A 509 12.56 10.36 -8.77
N ASP A 510 13.86 10.65 -8.67
CA ASP A 510 14.44 11.76 -7.89
C ASP A 510 14.27 11.66 -6.35
N TYR A 511 13.72 10.54 -5.86
CA TYR A 511 13.58 10.25 -4.45
C TYR A 511 14.44 9.08 -4.00
N ILE A 512 14.94 9.17 -2.77
CA ILE A 512 15.65 8.08 -2.11
C ILE A 512 14.83 7.64 -0.90
N TYR A 513 14.40 6.39 -0.91
CA TYR A 513 13.60 5.77 0.13
C TYR A 513 14.49 4.85 0.96
N ILE A 514 14.52 5.06 2.27
CA ILE A 514 15.30 4.23 3.19
C ILE A 514 14.40 3.77 4.33
N PHE A 515 14.41 2.49 4.64
CA PHE A 515 13.67 1.98 5.78
C PHE A 515 14.34 0.79 6.47
N ASN A 516 13.96 0.61 7.73
CA ASN A 516 14.28 -0.59 8.50
C ASN A 516 13.24 -1.66 8.16
N SER A 517 13.68 -2.73 7.51
CA SER A 517 12.84 -3.82 7.05
C SER A 517 12.46 -4.84 8.14
N ASN A 518 12.80 -4.57 9.39
CA ASN A 518 12.45 -5.45 10.50
C ASN A 518 11.01 -5.19 10.95
N GLU A 519 10.16 -6.14 10.69
CA GLU A 519 8.70 -6.07 10.90
C GLU A 519 8.23 -6.68 12.20
N ASN A 520 9.09 -7.38 12.92
CA ASN A 520 8.67 -8.05 14.14
C ASN A 520 8.55 -7.09 15.34
N LYS A 521 8.04 -7.60 16.46
CA LYS A 521 7.88 -6.86 17.73
C LYS A 521 9.17 -6.24 18.28
N THR A 522 10.31 -6.64 17.79
CA THR A 522 11.62 -6.23 18.33
C THR A 522 11.90 -4.78 17.99
N ILE A 523 11.38 -3.86 18.77
CA ILE A 523 11.49 -2.41 18.59
C ILE A 523 12.91 -1.85 18.70
N ASN A 524 13.86 -2.65 19.21
CA ASN A 524 15.25 -2.26 19.41
C ASN A 524 16.21 -2.80 18.33
N SER A 525 15.68 -3.34 17.25
CA SER A 525 16.49 -3.81 16.13
C SER A 525 16.80 -2.65 15.20
N ASN A 526 18.04 -2.20 15.20
CA ASN A 526 18.50 -1.14 14.31
C ASN A 526 19.04 -1.73 13.02
N GLN A 527 18.79 -1.03 11.92
CA GLN A 527 19.41 -1.29 10.62
C GLN A 527 20.09 -0.02 10.09
N THR A 528 21.15 -0.23 9.33
CA THR A 528 21.96 0.85 8.78
C THR A 528 21.94 0.82 7.26
N VAL A 529 22.06 2.01 6.66
CA VAL A 529 22.30 2.18 5.22
C VAL A 529 23.43 3.20 5.08
N LYS A 530 24.40 2.91 4.19
CA LYS A 530 25.39 3.88 3.72
C LYS A 530 25.26 4.01 2.20
N TYR A 531 25.10 5.24 1.73
CA TYR A 531 24.87 5.57 0.34
C TYR A 531 25.50 6.92 -0.01
N THR A 532 25.86 7.12 -1.26
CA THR A 532 26.29 8.44 -1.73
C THR A 532 25.13 9.09 -2.47
N LEU A 533 24.70 10.24 -2.03
CA LEU A 533 23.60 10.98 -2.66
C LEU A 533 24.01 11.38 -4.09
N PRO A 534 23.15 11.16 -5.08
CA PRO A 534 23.54 11.28 -6.50
C PRO A 534 23.79 12.72 -6.95
N GLU A 535 23.05 13.70 -6.44
CA GLU A 535 23.14 15.10 -6.86
C GLU A 535 24.32 15.84 -6.21
N SER A 536 24.42 15.78 -4.89
CA SER A 536 25.45 16.50 -4.12
C SER A 536 26.75 15.74 -3.98
N GLY A 537 26.74 14.40 -4.13
CA GLY A 537 27.87 13.55 -3.79
C GLY A 537 28.11 13.40 -2.29
N ILE A 538 27.21 13.87 -1.44
CA ILE A 538 27.29 13.75 0.02
C ILE A 538 27.17 12.28 0.43
N GLU A 539 28.05 11.83 1.32
CA GLU A 539 27.93 10.51 1.94
C GLU A 539 26.84 10.51 3.02
N LEU A 540 25.78 9.75 2.78
CA LEU A 540 24.67 9.52 3.72
C LEU A 540 24.93 8.23 4.49
N ARG A 541 24.74 8.26 5.80
CA ARG A 541 24.63 7.10 6.66
C ARG A 541 23.40 7.23 7.54
N THR A 542 22.55 6.21 7.56
CA THR A 542 21.39 6.14 8.46
C THR A 542 21.56 5.01 9.47
N ASN A 543 20.94 5.19 10.65
CA ASN A 543 20.78 4.16 11.66
C ASN A 543 19.36 4.27 12.21
N PHE A 544 18.46 3.44 11.67
CA PHE A 544 17.04 3.48 11.96
C PHE A 544 16.61 2.31 12.84
N VAL A 545 15.82 2.59 13.85
CA VAL A 545 15.16 1.56 14.65
C VAL A 545 14.09 0.85 13.80
N ALA A 546 13.62 -0.31 14.27
CA ALA A 546 12.50 -1.02 13.64
C ALA A 546 11.31 -0.10 13.37
N HIS A 547 10.55 -0.36 12.35
CA HIS A 547 9.36 0.40 11.95
C HIS A 547 9.66 1.89 11.69
N THR A 548 10.74 2.18 11.02
CA THR A 548 11.15 3.53 10.64
C THR A 548 11.44 3.59 9.16
N TYR A 549 10.93 4.59 8.49
CA TYR A 549 11.29 4.94 7.12
C TYR A 549 11.65 6.41 7.02
N ALA A 550 12.42 6.75 5.99
CA ALA A 550 12.69 8.12 5.60
C ALA A 550 12.68 8.25 4.08
N ILE A 551 12.21 9.40 3.62
CA ILE A 551 12.16 9.79 2.21
C ILE A 551 13.07 10.99 2.07
N PHE A 552 14.05 10.90 1.19
CA PHE A 552 14.98 11.99 0.88
C PHE A 552 14.63 12.54 -0.49
N ASP A 553 14.50 13.85 -0.56
CA ASP A 553 14.38 14.64 -1.77
C ASP A 553 15.60 15.58 -1.81
N GLU A 554 16.45 15.38 -2.82
CA GLU A 554 17.72 16.07 -2.97
C GLU A 554 17.67 17.06 -4.13
N SER A 555 18.18 18.25 -3.91
CA SER A 555 18.47 19.25 -4.94
C SER A 555 19.86 19.84 -4.72
N GLU A 556 20.37 20.63 -5.67
CA GLU A 556 21.74 21.19 -5.62
C GLU A 556 22.07 21.87 -4.29
N ASP A 557 21.11 22.60 -3.69
CA ASP A 557 21.32 23.42 -2.50
C ASP A 557 20.54 22.96 -1.26
N LYS A 558 19.80 21.82 -1.37
CA LYS A 558 18.87 21.42 -0.31
C LYS A 558 18.67 19.91 -0.27
N ILE A 559 18.66 19.36 0.94
CA ILE A 559 18.22 18.01 1.24
C ILE A 559 17.00 18.09 2.14
N SER A 560 15.86 17.59 1.65
CA SER A 560 14.65 17.42 2.46
C SER A 560 14.51 15.97 2.89
N ILE A 561 14.08 15.77 4.15
CA ILE A 561 13.96 14.44 4.74
C ILE A 561 12.63 14.36 5.48
N ASP A 562 11.74 13.49 5.04
CA ASP A 562 10.54 13.11 5.77
C ASP A 562 10.75 11.74 6.44
N LEU A 563 10.86 11.72 7.76
CA LEU A 563 11.10 10.54 8.58
C LEU A 563 9.85 10.20 9.39
N CYS A 564 9.42 8.95 9.40
CA CYS A 564 8.30 8.51 10.23
C CYS A 564 8.60 7.19 10.93
N ASN A 565 8.20 7.12 12.20
CA ASN A 565 8.32 5.92 13.02
C ASN A 565 7.10 5.72 13.95
N LEU A 566 5.92 6.19 13.53
CA LEU A 566 4.71 6.16 14.34
C LEU A 566 4.38 4.77 14.83
N ARG A 567 4.21 4.66 16.14
CA ARG A 567 3.72 3.48 16.83
C ARG A 567 2.64 3.88 17.83
N LEU A 568 1.53 3.16 17.83
CA LEU A 568 0.46 3.36 18.78
C LEU A 568 0.65 2.44 20.00
N ASP A 569 0.17 2.89 21.15
CA ASP A 569 0.20 2.07 22.36
C ASP A 569 -0.84 0.95 22.27
N THR A 570 -0.43 -0.28 22.59
CA THR A 570 -1.29 -1.46 22.51
C THR A 570 -2.21 -1.61 23.71
N ASP A 571 -1.84 -1.05 24.86
CA ASP A 571 -2.61 -1.23 26.11
C ASP A 571 -3.95 -0.49 26.09
N ASP A 572 -4.03 0.63 25.35
CA ASP A 572 -5.26 1.41 25.26
C ASP A 572 -6.32 0.79 24.33
N VAL A 573 -5.94 -0.18 23.54
CA VAL A 573 -6.84 -0.85 22.59
C VAL A 573 -7.91 -1.66 23.26
N CYS A 574 -7.56 -2.26 24.38
CA CYS A 574 -8.38 -3.25 25.08
C CYS A 574 -9.13 -2.67 26.28
N ALA A 575 -8.73 -1.48 26.73
CA ALA A 575 -9.38 -0.80 27.83
C ALA A 575 -10.69 -0.16 27.36
N GLY A 576 -11.82 -0.62 27.83
CA GLY A 576 -13.10 0.05 27.64
C GLY A 576 -14.00 -0.52 26.57
N ARG A 577 -13.91 -1.81 26.28
CA ARG A 577 -14.78 -2.53 25.32
C ARG A 577 -16.24 -2.66 25.71
N GLU A 578 -16.70 -1.98 26.72
CA GLU A 578 -18.10 -2.07 27.10
C GLU A 578 -19.05 -1.43 26.10
N ASN A 579 -18.54 -0.50 25.26
CA ASN A 579 -19.21 -0.07 24.04
C ASN A 579 -18.23 0.57 23.05
N GLU A 580 -18.55 0.48 21.76
CA GLU A 580 -17.77 0.97 20.63
C GLU A 580 -17.50 2.47 20.70
N ASP A 581 -18.48 3.29 21.12
CA ASP A 581 -18.34 4.74 21.24
C ASP A 581 -17.29 5.14 22.28
N GLN A 582 -17.23 4.42 23.41
CA GLN A 582 -16.23 4.70 24.46
C GLN A 582 -14.84 4.26 24.05
N PHE A 583 -14.75 3.13 23.36
CA PHE A 583 -13.52 2.65 22.79
C PHE A 583 -12.96 3.64 21.76
N MET A 584 -13.78 4.07 20.82
CA MET A 584 -13.41 5.03 19.78
C MET A 584 -13.12 6.43 20.35
N ALA A 585 -13.83 6.88 21.37
CA ALA A 585 -13.57 8.15 22.06
C ALA A 585 -12.22 8.17 22.80
N SER A 586 -11.78 7.03 23.35
CA SER A 586 -10.46 6.94 23.98
C SER A 586 -9.31 7.06 22.98
N PHE A 587 -9.55 6.69 21.73
CA PHE A 587 -8.63 6.90 20.63
C PHE A 587 -8.57 8.33 20.13
N ALA A 588 -9.75 8.97 20.03
CA ALA A 588 -9.86 10.37 19.64
C ALA A 588 -9.09 11.29 20.57
N ALA A 589 -9.06 10.94 21.85
CA ALA A 589 -8.31 11.68 22.87
C ALA A 589 -6.77 11.57 22.72
N GLY A 590 -6.30 10.97 21.62
CA GLY A 590 -4.88 10.90 21.30
C GLY A 590 -4.14 9.85 22.09
N GLY A 591 -4.82 8.70 22.41
CA GLY A 591 -4.29 7.62 23.21
C GLY A 591 -2.78 7.67 23.39
N LYS A 592 -2.19 7.29 24.39
CA LYS A 592 -0.78 7.47 24.81
C LYS A 592 0.33 7.47 23.74
N MET A 593 0.12 8.16 22.61
CA MET A 593 1.20 8.41 21.62
C MET A 593 2.40 9.09 22.29
N SER A 594 2.14 9.78 23.39
CA SER A 594 3.16 10.40 24.25
C SER A 594 3.85 9.43 25.22
N ASP A 595 3.53 8.12 25.18
CA ASP A 595 4.22 7.17 26.04
C ASP A 595 5.72 7.18 25.71
N PRO A 596 6.60 7.41 26.71
CA PRO A 596 8.04 7.49 26.49
C PRO A 596 8.64 6.27 25.80
N GLN A 597 8.06 5.09 25.98
CA GLN A 597 8.54 3.86 25.33
C GLN A 597 8.34 3.84 23.83
N ASN A 598 7.40 4.63 23.30
CA ASN A 598 7.14 4.74 21.88
C ASN A 598 8.08 5.73 21.18
N PHE A 599 8.71 6.63 21.94
CA PHE A 599 9.71 7.55 21.41
C PHE A 599 11.03 6.84 21.22
N ARG A 600 11.48 6.78 19.98
CA ARG A 600 12.67 6.02 19.59
C ARG A 600 13.64 6.89 18.82
N GLN A 601 14.91 6.55 18.94
CA GLN A 601 16.00 7.31 18.35
C GLN A 601 16.30 6.83 16.93
N SER A 602 16.40 7.78 16.00
CA SER A 602 16.96 7.57 14.65
C SER A 602 18.14 8.52 14.43
N VAL A 603 19.14 8.08 13.68
CA VAL A 603 20.35 8.87 13.41
C VAL A 603 20.58 8.95 11.91
N ILE A 604 20.90 10.16 11.44
CA ILE A 604 21.29 10.48 10.07
C ILE A 604 22.63 11.22 10.12
N GLU A 605 23.63 10.69 9.46
CA GLU A 605 24.95 11.32 9.29
C GLU A 605 25.13 11.67 7.81
N LEU A 606 25.55 12.90 7.56
CA LEU A 606 25.80 13.44 6.22
C LEU A 606 27.22 14.02 6.20
N SER A 607 28.08 13.51 5.33
CA SER A 607 29.49 13.91 5.25
C SER A 607 29.85 14.44 3.87
N GLY A 608 30.68 15.48 3.82
CA GLY A 608 31.14 16.07 2.57
C GLY A 608 30.70 17.51 2.35
N PHE A 609 30.06 18.15 3.32
CA PHE A 609 29.75 19.56 3.25
C PHE A 609 31.02 20.43 3.27
N GLU A 610 31.00 21.55 2.57
CA GLU A 610 32.10 22.52 2.62
C GLU A 610 32.11 23.32 3.93
N ALA A 611 30.93 23.64 4.46
CA ALA A 611 30.72 24.38 5.70
C ALA A 611 29.58 23.75 6.51
N GLU A 612 29.39 24.19 7.76
CA GLU A 612 28.26 23.76 8.58
C GLU A 612 26.94 24.14 7.91
N PRO A 613 26.07 23.15 7.59
CA PRO A 613 24.78 23.45 6.97
C PRO A 613 23.75 23.95 7.98
N VAL A 614 22.79 24.69 7.48
CA VAL A 614 21.61 25.12 8.26
C VAL A 614 20.61 23.96 8.31
N VAL A 615 20.18 23.61 9.53
CA VAL A 615 19.17 22.59 9.76
C VAL A 615 17.89 23.24 10.27
N ARG A 616 16.77 22.98 9.57
CA ARG A 616 15.43 23.34 10.01
C ARG A 616 14.60 22.07 10.18
N ALA A 617 13.72 22.04 11.16
CA ALA A 617 12.89 20.88 11.40
C ALA A 617 11.58 21.21 12.09
N GLU A 618 10.58 20.36 11.86
CA GLU A 618 9.31 20.28 12.57
C GLU A 618 8.96 18.82 12.84
N GLY A 619 8.05 18.52 13.76
CA GLY A 619 7.71 17.14 14.05
C GLY A 619 6.46 16.96 14.88
N SER A 620 5.79 15.84 14.69
CA SER A 620 4.57 15.47 15.41
C SER A 620 4.85 15.04 16.85
N ASN A 621 3.83 15.17 17.71
CA ASN A 621 3.77 14.55 19.03
C ASN A 621 4.90 14.97 20.00
N GLY A 622 5.48 16.14 19.83
CA GLY A 622 6.58 16.61 20.67
C GLY A 622 7.92 15.94 20.37
N ALA A 623 8.14 15.60 19.12
CA ALA A 623 9.42 15.08 18.63
C ALA A 623 10.59 16.02 19.03
N LYS A 624 11.77 15.41 19.19
CA LYS A 624 12.98 16.14 19.54
C LYS A 624 14.08 15.88 18.53
N LEU A 625 14.91 16.88 18.29
CA LEU A 625 16.05 16.77 17.40
C LEU A 625 17.30 17.36 18.07
N ARG A 626 18.44 16.73 17.80
CA ARG A 626 19.77 17.24 18.13
C ARG A 626 20.63 17.25 16.87
N LYS A 627 21.29 18.36 16.58
CA LYS A 627 22.31 18.46 15.55
C LYS A 627 23.71 18.52 16.17
N GLU A 628 24.66 17.91 15.50
CA GLU A 628 26.08 17.93 15.84
C GLU A 628 26.88 18.15 14.55
N TRP A 629 27.76 19.17 14.56
CA TRP A 629 28.65 19.44 13.44
C TRP A 629 30.10 19.09 13.80
N ASN A 630 30.74 18.36 12.92
CA ASN A 630 32.17 18.05 13.06
C ASN A 630 32.95 18.73 11.94
N GLU A 631 33.58 19.86 12.26
CA GLU A 631 34.37 20.66 11.32
C GLU A 631 35.57 19.88 10.72
N ALA A 632 36.19 18.97 11.49
CA ALA A 632 37.35 18.21 11.03
C ALA A 632 36.98 17.15 9.98
N THR A 633 35.83 16.53 10.09
CA THR A 633 35.33 15.51 9.16
C THR A 633 34.30 16.05 8.17
N LYS A 634 33.90 17.30 8.31
CA LYS A 634 32.83 17.93 7.52
C LYS A 634 31.56 17.10 7.55
N THR A 635 31.17 16.65 8.74
CA THR A 635 30.04 15.76 8.97
C THR A 635 28.99 16.43 9.85
N LEU A 636 27.76 16.45 9.36
CA LEU A 636 26.56 16.76 10.12
C LEU A 636 25.94 15.47 10.64
N THR A 637 25.67 15.40 11.95
CA THR A 637 24.89 14.33 12.54
C THR A 637 23.59 14.89 13.07
N VAL A 638 22.49 14.35 12.59
CA VAL A 638 21.12 14.64 13.05
C VAL A 638 20.57 13.43 13.79
N THR A 639 20.21 13.64 15.06
CA THR A 639 19.60 12.60 15.90
C THR A 639 18.19 13.03 16.26
N THR A 640 17.19 12.20 15.92
CA THR A 640 15.80 12.42 16.30
C THR A 640 15.39 11.49 17.44
N ILE A 641 14.49 11.95 18.30
CA ILE A 641 13.72 11.12 19.24
C ILE A 641 12.26 11.43 18.97
N SER A 642 11.56 10.50 18.33
CA SER A 642 10.21 10.73 17.82
C SER A 642 9.31 9.52 17.95
N ASN A 643 8.01 9.77 17.89
CA ASN A 643 6.94 8.81 17.62
C ASN A 643 5.92 9.52 16.72
N GLY A 644 6.11 9.43 15.42
CA GLY A 644 5.37 10.15 14.39
C GLY A 644 6.27 10.66 13.29
N GLU A 645 5.81 11.64 12.55
CA GLU A 645 6.55 12.26 11.46
C GLU A 645 7.50 13.36 11.94
N VAL A 646 8.67 13.41 11.34
CA VAL A 646 9.66 14.50 11.50
C VAL A 646 10.11 14.94 10.11
N ARG A 647 9.97 16.22 9.81
CA ARG A 647 10.48 16.87 8.59
C ARG A 647 11.76 17.61 8.90
N ILE A 648 12.77 17.41 8.09
CA ILE A 648 14.08 18.04 8.23
C ILE A 648 14.48 18.62 6.88
N THR A 649 14.94 19.87 6.91
CA THR A 649 15.54 20.54 5.75
C THR A 649 16.96 20.93 6.10
N ILE A 650 17.91 20.61 5.20
CA ILE A 650 19.33 20.88 5.33
C ILE A 650 19.76 21.73 4.12
N GLU A 651 20.29 22.93 4.37
CA GLU A 651 20.70 23.95 3.38
C GLU A 651 22.14 24.38 3.56
#